data_917d4bb563e218d816879a6f668a4a33
#
_entry.id   917d4bb563e218d816879a6f668a4a33
#
_cell.length_a   1.000
_cell.length_b   1.000
_cell.length_c   1.000
_cell.angle_alpha   90.00
_cell.angle_beta   90.00
_cell.angle_gamma   90.00
#
_symmetry.space_group_name_H-M   'P 1'
#
loop_
_entity.id
_entity.type
_entity.pdbx_description
1 polymer ?
#
loop_
_entity_poly.entity_id
_entity_poly.type
_entity_poly.pdbx_seq_one_letter_code
_entity_poly.pdbx_strand_id
1 'polypeptide(L)'
;MALSPMMQQYLRIHDAYPDCLLLFRLGDFYELFFEDAKTASRELELTLTGKDCGLEERAPMCGVPFHSVNTYIEKLIEKGYKVAICEQMEDPALAKGLVERDVVRVITAGTVTDPTMLEDKVNNFLMCVFLDGKHAGIAWTDVSTGEFYVMEPEISLLGAQIARIQPMEVICNDAAALISVVGNGVRGLSGQPQAWFQRKNAEETLCSHFRLTQMTSLGLEDRKYAACAAGAMLKYLLETQKNSLEHIRSLRFAENGRTMLLDQNTRRNLELTESLRGDRKKGTLLGLIDKTSTAMGGRLLRSWVEQPLLDPEEISRRLDAVEELVKDRVLGMTLSEELEGVYDMERLMNKVAYRNMNARDCLALCASLKRIPGIRGLLLNVQSGEMTRIREELDPLEELTGLLDRAINPDAPVVITEGGIIREGYSAVLDEYREAQTSGKQWILDLESREREATGIRNLRIQYNKVFGYYIEVTRSFLGQVPDRYIRKQTLTNAERFMTPELKEVEQKIIGAQEQSVRLELQLFTEIRERIAERIDSIQRTAQALKKLDVFQSLSRTASENRYVRPLISTDGSLSITEGRHPVVEQNLKDGEFIPNDTLLDCGENRMMIITGPNMAGKSTYMRQVALICLMAQIGSFVPAKEASLPVCDRIFTRVGASDDLASGQSTFMVEMSETAHILRNATRNSLIILDEIGRGTSTFDGLSIAWAVVEYIADREKIGAKTLFATHYHELSELEGHLEGVKNYCISVKEHGEDVLFLRKIIRGGADKSFGVHVARLAGVPHPVIVRAHEIQARLEVSDINQNKIGQNILGEESVNRKNEQVDLFEYKKDEIIQEIQQIDVMAITPMDAMNKLFLLKEKARKI
;
A
#
# COMPACT_ATOMS: atom_id res chain seq x y z
N MET A 1 -23.74 16.38 43.96
CA MET A 1 -23.30 17.52 43.10
C MET A 1 -23.59 17.15 41.66
N ALA A 2 -24.01 18.07 40.80
CA ALA A 2 -24.28 17.79 39.41
C ALA A 2 -23.05 18.14 38.57
N LEU A 3 -22.79 17.36 37.51
CA LEU A 3 -21.75 17.67 36.56
C LEU A 3 -21.91 19.07 35.98
N SER A 4 -20.80 19.75 35.69
CA SER A 4 -20.81 21.06 35.05
C SER A 4 -21.49 20.97 33.68
N PRO A 5 -22.17 22.05 33.18
CA PRO A 5 -22.84 22.05 31.88
C PRO A 5 -21.94 21.61 30.73
N MET A 6 -20.67 22.00 30.75
CA MET A 6 -19.68 21.61 29.76
C MET A 6 -19.41 20.08 29.79
N MET A 7 -19.27 19.48 30.99
CA MET A 7 -19.07 18.04 31.10
C MET A 7 -20.31 17.23 30.72
N GLN A 8 -21.51 17.76 30.97
CA GLN A 8 -22.75 17.16 30.46
C GLN A 8 -22.78 17.16 28.93
N GLN A 9 -22.36 18.26 28.29
CA GLN A 9 -22.23 18.33 26.84
C GLN A 9 -21.19 17.33 26.31
N TYR A 10 -20.03 17.24 26.96
CA TYR A 10 -18.99 16.26 26.60
C TYR A 10 -19.52 14.82 26.63
N LEU A 11 -20.11 14.40 27.75
CA LEU A 11 -20.62 13.03 27.90
C LEU A 11 -21.73 12.71 26.89
N ARG A 12 -22.66 13.65 26.64
CA ARG A 12 -23.71 13.48 25.63
C ARG A 12 -23.13 13.24 24.24
N ILE A 13 -22.06 13.95 23.89
CA ILE A 13 -21.40 13.78 22.60
C ILE A 13 -20.61 12.47 22.60
N HIS A 14 -19.86 12.17 23.64
CA HIS A 14 -19.07 10.94 23.77
C HIS A 14 -19.94 9.68 23.68
N ASP A 15 -21.13 9.68 24.32
CA ASP A 15 -22.07 8.55 24.29
C ASP A 15 -22.59 8.25 22.86
N ALA A 16 -22.54 9.22 21.95
CA ALA A 16 -22.87 9.03 20.53
C ALA A 16 -21.71 8.42 19.72
N TYR A 17 -20.48 8.42 20.26
CA TYR A 17 -19.27 7.91 19.61
C TYR A 17 -18.43 7.04 20.56
N PRO A 18 -18.98 5.95 21.13
CA PRO A 18 -18.36 5.18 22.21
C PRO A 18 -17.05 4.48 21.79
N ASP A 19 -16.87 4.22 20.48
CA ASP A 19 -15.70 3.54 19.91
C ASP A 19 -14.58 4.52 19.50
N CYS A 20 -14.74 5.82 19.78
CA CYS A 20 -13.82 6.86 19.36
C CYS A 20 -13.19 7.59 20.55
N LEU A 21 -11.93 7.97 20.44
CA LEU A 21 -11.33 8.96 21.32
C LEU A 21 -11.84 10.36 20.93
N LEU A 22 -12.52 11.05 21.85
CA LEU A 22 -13.15 12.34 21.58
C LEU A 22 -12.20 13.50 21.84
N LEU A 23 -11.71 14.13 20.77
CA LEU A 23 -10.97 15.39 20.81
C LEU A 23 -11.94 16.57 20.91
N PHE A 24 -12.13 17.08 22.11
CA PHE A 24 -13.10 18.10 22.43
C PHE A 24 -12.48 19.50 22.43
N ARG A 25 -12.89 20.40 21.53
CA ARG A 25 -12.32 21.73 21.37
C ARG A 25 -12.65 22.66 22.54
N LEU A 26 -11.60 23.16 23.20
CA LEU A 26 -11.69 24.17 24.26
C LEU A 26 -10.62 25.25 24.03
N GLY A 27 -11.05 26.39 23.46
CA GLY A 27 -10.12 27.45 23.06
C GLY A 27 -9.06 26.96 22.07
N ASP A 28 -7.79 27.08 22.41
CA ASP A 28 -6.68 26.69 21.56
C ASP A 28 -6.22 25.24 21.73
N PHE A 29 -6.98 24.44 22.49
CA PHE A 29 -6.67 23.04 22.73
C PHE A 29 -7.81 22.11 22.32
N TYR A 30 -7.44 20.88 21.96
CA TYR A 30 -8.32 19.73 22.04
C TYR A 30 -8.04 18.98 23.35
N GLU A 31 -9.03 18.86 24.18
CA GLU A 31 -8.96 18.18 25.47
C GLU A 31 -9.71 16.87 25.42
N LEU A 32 -9.14 15.84 26.04
CA LEU A 32 -9.78 14.55 26.25
C LEU A 32 -10.05 14.37 27.76
N PHE A 33 -11.13 13.70 28.10
CA PHE A 33 -11.53 13.48 29.49
C PHE A 33 -11.75 12.02 29.82
N PHE A 34 -11.79 11.71 31.13
CA PHE A 34 -12.07 10.39 31.68
C PHE A 34 -11.17 9.28 31.11
N GLU A 35 -11.74 8.19 30.58
CA GLU A 35 -10.99 7.05 30.03
C GLU A 35 -10.25 7.41 28.75
N ASP A 36 -10.80 8.28 27.92
CA ASP A 36 -10.12 8.79 26.72
C ASP A 36 -8.83 9.51 27.08
N ALA A 37 -8.85 10.31 28.16
CA ALA A 37 -7.67 11.01 28.64
C ALA A 37 -6.58 10.04 29.13
N LYS A 38 -6.95 8.99 29.85
CA LYS A 38 -6.01 7.97 30.33
C LYS A 38 -5.38 7.21 29.16
N THR A 39 -6.19 6.82 28.18
CA THR A 39 -5.75 6.14 26.98
C THR A 39 -4.83 7.02 26.16
N ALA A 40 -5.24 8.25 25.82
CA ALA A 40 -4.46 9.17 25.04
C ALA A 40 -3.15 9.58 25.75
N SER A 41 -3.19 9.81 27.07
CA SER A 41 -1.99 10.09 27.88
C SER A 41 -0.95 8.96 27.76
N ARG A 42 -1.37 7.70 27.85
CA ARG A 42 -0.50 6.54 27.72
C ARG A 42 0.06 6.38 26.32
N GLU A 43 -0.82 6.47 25.31
CA GLU A 43 -0.45 6.19 23.91
C GLU A 43 0.38 7.31 23.26
N LEU A 44 0.19 8.55 23.72
CA LEU A 44 0.85 9.75 23.17
C LEU A 44 1.93 10.32 24.11
N GLU A 45 2.14 9.69 25.29
CA GLU A 45 3.08 10.15 26.32
C GLU A 45 2.77 11.58 26.81
N LEU A 46 1.45 11.93 26.91
CA LEU A 46 1.00 13.22 27.39
C LEU A 46 0.87 13.25 28.91
N THR A 47 1.07 14.42 29.50
CA THR A 47 0.85 14.61 30.94
C THR A 47 -0.64 14.49 31.25
N LEU A 48 -1.00 13.54 32.13
CA LEU A 48 -2.34 13.42 32.65
C LEU A 48 -2.54 14.43 33.78
N THR A 49 -3.55 15.27 33.64
CA THR A 49 -3.95 16.29 34.64
C THR A 49 -5.39 16.06 35.10
N GLY A 50 -5.95 16.98 35.86
CA GLY A 50 -7.35 16.90 36.29
C GLY A 50 -8.06 18.23 36.09
N LYS A 51 -9.29 18.19 35.58
CA LYS A 51 -10.18 19.35 35.39
C LYS A 51 -11.35 19.27 36.34
N ASP A 52 -11.75 20.42 36.90
CA ASP A 52 -12.95 20.51 37.72
C ASP A 52 -14.18 20.18 36.86
N CYS A 53 -14.93 19.19 37.28
CA CYS A 53 -16.12 18.71 36.58
C CYS A 53 -17.44 18.93 37.36
N GLY A 54 -17.37 19.59 38.53
CA GLY A 54 -18.50 19.81 39.44
C GLY A 54 -18.75 18.66 40.43
N LEU A 55 -17.89 17.62 40.42
CA LEU A 55 -17.88 16.54 41.41
C LEU A 55 -16.73 16.74 42.39
N GLU A 56 -16.70 15.95 43.49
CA GLU A 56 -15.59 16.01 44.47
C GLU A 56 -14.25 15.59 43.84
N GLU A 57 -14.25 14.63 42.96
CA GLU A 57 -13.09 14.21 42.22
C GLU A 57 -12.95 14.97 40.87
N ARG A 58 -11.74 15.38 40.55
CA ARG A 58 -11.46 16.03 39.26
C ARG A 58 -11.47 15.01 38.13
N ALA A 59 -12.11 15.33 37.00
CA ALA A 59 -12.06 14.49 35.83
C ALA A 59 -10.62 14.37 35.28
N PRO A 60 -10.07 13.16 35.09
CA PRO A 60 -8.79 13.01 34.37
C PRO A 60 -8.86 13.71 33.03
N MET A 61 -7.82 14.45 32.68
CA MET A 61 -7.75 15.25 31.46
C MET A 61 -6.34 15.28 30.90
N CYS A 62 -6.22 15.16 29.60
CA CYS A 62 -5.03 15.57 28.84
C CYS A 62 -5.45 16.38 27.62
N GLY A 63 -4.53 17.10 27.01
CA GLY A 63 -4.89 17.94 25.86
C GLY A 63 -3.70 18.20 24.96
N VAL A 64 -4.01 18.52 23.70
CA VAL A 64 -3.05 18.83 22.64
C VAL A 64 -3.42 20.18 22.00
N PRO A 65 -2.42 20.99 21.59
CA PRO A 65 -2.70 22.23 20.89
C PRO A 65 -3.38 21.96 19.54
N PHE A 66 -4.40 22.77 19.20
CA PHE A 66 -5.19 22.54 17.99
C PHE A 66 -4.36 22.61 16.70
N HIS A 67 -3.36 23.47 16.65
CA HIS A 67 -2.51 23.67 15.46
C HIS A 67 -1.55 22.49 15.19
N SER A 68 -1.30 21.64 16.17
CA SER A 68 -0.43 20.45 16.06
C SER A 68 -1.17 19.13 16.20
N VAL A 69 -2.51 19.15 16.24
CA VAL A 69 -3.35 17.97 16.52
C VAL A 69 -3.14 16.82 15.55
N ASN A 70 -2.86 17.12 14.27
CA ASN A 70 -2.71 16.11 13.21
C ASN A 70 -1.60 15.10 13.52
N THR A 71 -0.47 15.52 14.07
CA THR A 71 0.62 14.61 14.46
C THR A 71 0.21 13.65 15.59
N TYR A 72 -0.68 14.09 16.48
CA TYR A 72 -1.19 13.22 17.53
C TYR A 72 -2.27 12.27 17.02
N ILE A 73 -3.14 12.74 16.12
CA ILE A 73 -4.13 11.90 15.46
C ILE A 73 -3.46 10.78 14.66
N GLU A 74 -2.43 11.10 13.89
CA GLU A 74 -1.64 10.13 13.12
C GLU A 74 -1.16 8.97 14.01
N LYS A 75 -0.52 9.28 15.15
CA LYS A 75 -0.06 8.26 16.11
C LYS A 75 -1.19 7.41 16.69
N LEU A 76 -2.36 7.99 16.94
CA LEU A 76 -3.51 7.24 17.44
C LEU A 76 -4.08 6.31 16.35
N ILE A 77 -4.18 6.80 15.12
CA ILE A 77 -4.67 6.02 13.98
C ILE A 77 -3.72 4.85 13.67
N GLU A 78 -2.40 5.06 13.68
CA GLU A 78 -1.40 4.01 13.50
C GLU A 78 -1.53 2.89 14.55
N LYS A 79 -1.95 3.24 15.77
CA LYS A 79 -2.21 2.29 16.86
C LYS A 79 -3.61 1.67 16.80
N GLY A 80 -4.42 2.01 15.79
CA GLY A 80 -5.73 1.43 15.53
C GLY A 80 -6.90 2.10 16.26
N TYR A 81 -6.69 3.26 16.87
CA TYR A 81 -7.78 4.02 17.48
C TYR A 81 -8.57 4.82 16.44
N LYS A 82 -9.87 5.02 16.67
CA LYS A 82 -10.71 5.97 15.95
C LYS A 82 -10.75 7.29 16.71
N VAL A 83 -10.76 8.41 16.02
CA VAL A 83 -10.71 9.74 16.64
C VAL A 83 -11.88 10.58 16.15
N ALA A 84 -12.72 11.04 17.09
CA ALA A 84 -13.82 11.98 16.81
C ALA A 84 -13.36 13.41 17.11
N ILE A 85 -13.44 14.30 16.10
CA ILE A 85 -13.09 15.72 16.23
C ILE A 85 -14.35 16.50 16.52
N CYS A 86 -14.39 17.10 17.69
CA CYS A 86 -15.51 17.94 18.15
C CYS A 86 -15.09 19.40 18.15
N GLU A 87 -15.76 20.21 17.32
CA GLU A 87 -15.52 21.65 17.14
C GLU A 87 -16.60 22.52 17.77
N GLN A 88 -16.26 23.79 17.97
CA GLN A 88 -17.20 24.82 18.38
C GLN A 88 -18.02 25.24 17.16
N MET A 89 -19.35 25.14 17.26
CA MET A 89 -20.27 25.44 16.15
C MET A 89 -20.64 26.92 16.06
N GLU A 90 -20.32 27.72 17.07
CA GLU A 90 -20.56 29.15 17.12
C GLU A 90 -19.32 29.89 17.64
N ASP A 91 -19.24 31.20 17.32
CA ASP A 91 -18.15 32.05 17.79
C ASP A 91 -18.27 32.24 19.33
N PRO A 92 -17.25 31.84 20.11
CA PRO A 92 -17.26 32.03 21.56
C PRO A 92 -17.50 33.47 22.01
N ALA A 93 -17.13 34.48 21.19
CA ALA A 93 -17.31 35.88 21.50
C ALA A 93 -18.79 36.32 21.37
N LEU A 94 -19.60 35.59 20.60
CA LEU A 94 -21.01 35.90 20.34
C LEU A 94 -21.97 35.01 21.16
N ALA A 95 -21.46 33.91 21.75
CA ALA A 95 -22.25 32.94 22.47
C ALA A 95 -22.85 33.52 23.76
N LYS A 96 -24.18 33.43 23.92
CA LYS A 96 -24.90 33.81 25.16
C LYS A 96 -25.00 32.64 26.13
N GLY A 97 -23.86 32.07 26.55
CA GLY A 97 -23.83 30.95 27.47
C GLY A 97 -22.79 29.91 27.13
N LEU A 98 -23.14 28.61 27.23
CA LEU A 98 -22.24 27.53 26.86
C LEU A 98 -22.15 27.43 25.33
N VAL A 99 -20.95 27.54 24.78
CA VAL A 99 -20.69 27.38 23.34
C VAL A 99 -21.17 26.01 22.88
N GLU A 100 -21.96 25.95 21.84
CA GLU A 100 -22.43 24.68 21.27
C GLU A 100 -21.26 24.00 20.53
N ARG A 101 -21.19 22.67 20.69
CA ARG A 101 -20.15 21.83 20.09
C ARG A 101 -20.79 20.59 19.49
N ASP A 102 -20.24 20.17 18.34
CA ASP A 102 -20.63 18.89 17.71
C ASP A 102 -19.42 18.23 17.05
N VAL A 103 -19.52 16.92 16.81
CA VAL A 103 -18.51 16.18 16.06
C VAL A 103 -18.64 16.53 14.59
N VAL A 104 -17.60 17.16 14.06
CA VAL A 104 -17.54 17.56 12.64
C VAL A 104 -16.95 16.46 11.77
N ARG A 105 -16.21 15.51 12.36
CA ARG A 105 -15.55 14.43 11.62
C ARG A 105 -15.11 13.30 12.56
N VAL A 106 -15.19 12.07 12.07
CA VAL A 106 -14.53 10.91 12.65
C VAL A 106 -13.41 10.46 11.71
N ILE A 107 -12.18 10.36 12.24
CA ILE A 107 -11.01 9.90 11.50
C ILE A 107 -10.72 8.47 11.90
N THR A 108 -10.60 7.59 10.91
CA THR A 108 -10.23 6.19 11.04
C THR A 108 -9.09 5.85 10.08
N ALA A 109 -8.46 4.70 10.20
CA ALA A 109 -7.34 4.33 9.34
C ALA A 109 -7.66 4.42 7.84
N GLY A 110 -8.89 4.05 7.43
CA GLY A 110 -9.34 4.09 6.04
C GLY A 110 -9.91 5.44 5.59
N THR A 111 -10.14 6.39 6.51
CA THR A 111 -10.79 7.68 6.20
C THR A 111 -9.87 8.90 6.36
N VAL A 112 -8.58 8.68 6.50
CA VAL A 112 -7.58 9.75 6.51
C VAL A 112 -7.57 10.47 5.16
N THR A 113 -7.64 11.80 5.18
CA THR A 113 -7.58 12.65 3.97
C THR A 113 -6.53 13.76 4.06
N ASP A 114 -5.94 13.97 5.24
CA ASP A 114 -4.87 14.95 5.39
C ASP A 114 -3.58 14.42 4.75
N PRO A 115 -2.99 15.15 3.76
CA PRO A 115 -1.78 14.70 3.09
C PRO A 115 -0.59 14.49 4.04
N THR A 116 -0.55 15.20 5.18
CA THR A 116 0.55 15.05 6.15
C THR A 116 0.57 13.70 6.85
N MET A 117 -0.59 13.02 6.89
CA MET A 117 -0.76 11.68 7.48
C MET A 117 -0.77 10.56 6.44
N LEU A 118 -0.58 10.87 5.16
CA LEU A 118 -0.66 9.93 4.06
C LEU A 118 0.70 9.78 3.38
N GLU A 119 1.08 8.56 3.04
CA GLU A 119 2.20 8.34 2.15
C GLU A 119 1.87 8.83 0.73
N ASP A 120 2.78 9.57 0.09
CA ASP A 120 2.51 10.21 -1.20
C ASP A 120 2.20 9.21 -2.33
N LYS A 121 2.99 8.15 -2.44
CA LYS A 121 2.92 7.15 -3.52
C LYS A 121 2.16 5.87 -3.13
N VAL A 122 1.34 5.92 -2.07
CA VAL A 122 0.52 4.79 -1.60
C VAL A 122 -0.93 5.22 -1.47
N ASN A 123 -1.86 4.37 -1.91
CA ASN A 123 -3.28 4.57 -1.69
C ASN A 123 -3.67 4.20 -0.26
N ASN A 124 -4.67 4.90 0.28
CA ASN A 124 -5.24 4.64 1.60
C ASN A 124 -6.64 4.04 1.45
N PHE A 125 -6.71 2.74 1.14
CA PHE A 125 -7.98 2.10 0.87
C PHE A 125 -8.78 1.77 2.13
N LEU A 126 -10.04 2.21 2.14
CA LEU A 126 -11.12 1.67 2.96
C LEU A 126 -11.85 0.61 2.15
N MET A 127 -12.16 -0.55 2.74
CA MET A 127 -12.88 -1.63 2.08
C MET A 127 -14.15 -1.98 2.84
N CYS A 128 -15.22 -2.23 2.11
CA CYS A 128 -16.48 -2.77 2.63
C CYS A 128 -16.72 -4.16 2.07
N VAL A 129 -17.01 -5.12 2.93
CA VAL A 129 -17.33 -6.49 2.55
C VAL A 129 -18.74 -6.82 2.99
N PHE A 130 -19.56 -7.26 2.05
CA PHE A 130 -20.90 -7.79 2.32
C PHE A 130 -20.90 -9.30 2.04
N LEU A 131 -21.30 -10.07 3.06
CA LEU A 131 -21.41 -11.53 2.97
C LEU A 131 -22.89 -11.95 3.08
N ASP A 132 -23.34 -12.78 2.15
CA ASP A 132 -24.68 -13.39 2.13
C ASP A 132 -24.57 -14.86 1.72
N GLY A 133 -24.43 -15.75 2.69
CA GLY A 133 -24.26 -17.18 2.50
C GLY A 133 -23.01 -17.54 1.72
N LYS A 134 -23.17 -17.94 0.44
CA LYS A 134 -22.06 -18.30 -0.46
C LYS A 134 -21.61 -17.15 -1.38
N HIS A 135 -22.19 -15.99 -1.24
CA HIS A 135 -21.95 -14.85 -2.09
C HIS A 135 -21.25 -13.73 -1.32
N ALA A 136 -20.38 -13.01 -1.99
CA ALA A 136 -19.69 -11.85 -1.46
C ALA A 136 -19.79 -10.67 -2.42
N GLY A 137 -19.98 -9.48 -1.87
CA GLY A 137 -19.81 -8.21 -2.58
C GLY A 137 -18.73 -7.40 -1.87
N ILE A 138 -17.85 -6.77 -2.61
CA ILE A 138 -16.82 -5.88 -2.07
C ILE A 138 -16.89 -4.53 -2.75
N ALA A 139 -16.65 -3.50 -1.95
CA ALA A 139 -16.43 -2.14 -2.42
C ALA A 139 -15.17 -1.60 -1.73
N TRP A 140 -14.35 -0.82 -2.44
CA TRP A 140 -13.21 -0.14 -1.82
C TRP A 140 -13.00 1.22 -2.44
N THR A 141 -12.51 2.14 -1.62
CA THR A 141 -12.28 3.52 -1.99
C THR A 141 -11.04 4.09 -1.32
N ASP A 142 -10.34 4.95 -2.02
CA ASP A 142 -9.40 5.87 -1.40
C ASP A 142 -10.09 7.24 -1.28
N VAL A 143 -10.47 7.59 -0.06
CA VAL A 143 -11.19 8.84 0.23
C VAL A 143 -10.37 10.06 -0.14
N SER A 144 -9.03 9.95 -0.12
CA SER A 144 -8.13 11.06 -0.44
C SER A 144 -8.05 11.38 -1.94
N THR A 145 -8.32 10.40 -2.81
CA THR A 145 -8.25 10.54 -4.27
C THR A 145 -9.62 10.51 -4.95
N GLY A 146 -10.64 10.00 -4.25
CA GLY A 146 -12.00 9.82 -4.78
C GLY A 146 -12.17 8.60 -5.68
N GLU A 147 -11.20 7.71 -5.74
CA GLU A 147 -11.32 6.43 -6.45
C GLU A 147 -12.30 5.51 -5.71
N PHE A 148 -13.27 4.93 -6.43
CA PHE A 148 -14.27 4.05 -5.87
C PHE A 148 -14.51 2.84 -6.78
N TYR A 149 -14.29 1.64 -6.25
CA TYR A 149 -14.35 0.38 -6.98
C TYR A 149 -15.32 -0.59 -6.33
N VAL A 150 -15.88 -1.48 -7.15
CA VAL A 150 -16.77 -2.58 -6.70
C VAL A 150 -16.47 -3.86 -7.45
N MET A 151 -16.75 -4.99 -6.79
CA MET A 151 -16.58 -6.34 -7.36
C MET A 151 -17.50 -7.33 -6.64
N GLU A 152 -17.89 -8.41 -7.35
CA GLU A 152 -18.48 -9.60 -6.75
C GLU A 152 -17.53 -10.79 -6.92
N PRO A 153 -16.61 -11.02 -5.97
CA PRO A 153 -15.71 -12.16 -6.04
C PRO A 153 -16.41 -13.45 -5.62
N GLU A 154 -15.91 -14.58 -6.07
CA GLU A 154 -16.21 -15.85 -5.42
C GLU A 154 -15.68 -15.80 -3.97
N ILE A 155 -16.41 -16.40 -3.04
CA ILE A 155 -16.04 -16.36 -1.62
C ILE A 155 -14.67 -17.00 -1.34
N SER A 156 -14.29 -18.00 -2.15
CA SER A 156 -12.99 -18.66 -2.13
C SER A 156 -11.82 -17.71 -2.47
N LEU A 157 -12.09 -16.65 -3.23
CA LEU A 157 -11.11 -15.66 -3.66
C LEU A 157 -11.09 -14.39 -2.80
N LEU A 158 -12.00 -14.29 -1.82
CA LEU A 158 -12.14 -13.08 -1.00
C LEU A 158 -10.85 -12.73 -0.25
N GLY A 159 -10.18 -13.72 0.34
CA GLY A 159 -8.89 -13.52 1.01
C GLY A 159 -7.80 -12.99 0.06
N ALA A 160 -7.75 -13.52 -1.18
CA ALA A 160 -6.84 -13.05 -2.21
C ALA A 160 -7.13 -11.61 -2.64
N GLN A 161 -8.42 -11.21 -2.71
CA GLN A 161 -8.81 -9.84 -3.03
C GLN A 161 -8.45 -8.86 -1.92
N ILE A 162 -8.67 -9.22 -0.65
CA ILE A 162 -8.24 -8.39 0.49
C ILE A 162 -6.72 -8.23 0.50
N ALA A 163 -5.98 -9.32 0.30
CA ALA A 163 -4.52 -9.28 0.19
C ALA A 163 -4.04 -8.45 -1.01
N ARG A 164 -4.79 -8.43 -2.12
CA ARG A 164 -4.50 -7.62 -3.30
C ARG A 164 -4.67 -6.13 -3.04
N ILE A 165 -5.80 -5.74 -2.43
CA ILE A 165 -6.18 -4.34 -2.21
C ILE A 165 -5.40 -3.74 -1.04
N GLN A 166 -5.00 -4.57 -0.07
CA GLN A 166 -4.28 -4.16 1.16
C GLN A 166 -4.99 -2.99 1.88
N PRO A 167 -6.28 -3.11 2.22
CA PRO A 167 -7.00 -2.02 2.84
C PRO A 167 -6.42 -1.70 4.23
N MET A 168 -6.40 -0.42 4.57
CA MET A 168 -6.03 0.06 5.90
C MET A 168 -7.14 -0.17 6.93
N GLU A 169 -8.38 -0.26 6.45
CA GLU A 169 -9.56 -0.53 7.27
C GLU A 169 -10.56 -1.37 6.47
N VAL A 170 -11.21 -2.33 7.13
CA VAL A 170 -12.26 -3.15 6.55
C VAL A 170 -13.53 -3.04 7.39
N ILE A 171 -14.63 -2.69 6.74
CA ILE A 171 -15.96 -2.72 7.33
C ILE A 171 -16.77 -3.86 6.72
N CYS A 172 -17.65 -4.48 7.51
CA CYS A 172 -18.46 -5.60 7.03
C CYS A 172 -19.80 -5.71 7.79
N ASN A 173 -20.71 -6.51 7.23
CA ASN A 173 -21.97 -6.83 7.88
C ASN A 173 -21.84 -7.88 9.02
N ASP A 174 -20.84 -8.78 8.91
CA ASP A 174 -20.58 -9.83 9.90
C ASP A 174 -19.07 -10.12 10.00
N ALA A 175 -18.44 -9.58 11.05
CA ALA A 175 -17.01 -9.72 11.28
C ALA A 175 -16.61 -11.18 11.62
N ALA A 176 -17.46 -11.92 12.33
CA ALA A 176 -17.16 -13.31 12.69
C ALA A 176 -17.19 -14.22 11.45
N ALA A 177 -18.19 -14.04 10.58
CA ALA A 177 -18.27 -14.74 9.31
C ALA A 177 -17.08 -14.40 8.41
N LEU A 178 -16.68 -13.13 8.33
CA LEU A 178 -15.51 -12.72 7.53
C LEU A 178 -14.23 -13.37 8.04
N ILE A 179 -13.97 -13.36 9.35
CA ILE A 179 -12.80 -14.01 9.94
C ILE A 179 -12.78 -15.51 9.64
N SER A 180 -13.93 -16.17 9.65
CA SER A 180 -14.02 -17.60 9.33
C SER A 180 -13.63 -17.93 7.89
N VAL A 181 -13.83 -16.98 6.96
CA VAL A 181 -13.50 -17.15 5.53
C VAL A 181 -12.05 -16.78 5.23
N VAL A 182 -11.55 -15.66 5.79
CA VAL A 182 -10.26 -15.08 5.40
C VAL A 182 -9.16 -15.19 6.47
N GLY A 183 -9.51 -15.64 7.68
CA GLY A 183 -8.60 -15.73 8.83
C GLY A 183 -8.43 -14.40 9.59
N ASN A 184 -7.58 -14.41 10.62
CA ASN A 184 -7.40 -13.30 11.57
C ASN A 184 -6.50 -12.14 11.07
N GLY A 185 -6.04 -12.18 9.81
CA GLY A 185 -5.05 -11.22 9.28
C GLY A 185 -5.63 -9.90 8.75
N VAL A 186 -6.91 -9.60 8.94
CA VAL A 186 -7.57 -8.39 8.40
C VAL A 186 -7.34 -7.20 9.32
N ARG A 187 -6.69 -6.15 8.80
CA ARG A 187 -6.44 -4.91 9.56
C ARG A 187 -7.71 -4.08 9.72
N GLY A 188 -7.88 -3.44 10.88
CA GLY A 188 -8.94 -2.45 11.10
C GLY A 188 -10.35 -2.99 10.87
N LEU A 189 -10.61 -4.28 11.13
CA LEU A 189 -11.90 -4.91 10.90
C LEU A 189 -12.97 -4.41 11.89
N SER A 190 -14.10 -3.92 11.36
CA SER A 190 -15.25 -3.51 12.17
C SER A 190 -16.57 -3.92 11.52
N GLY A 191 -17.49 -4.45 12.36
CA GLY A 191 -18.87 -4.73 11.95
C GLY A 191 -19.70 -3.45 11.89
N GLN A 192 -20.59 -3.36 10.91
CA GLN A 192 -21.49 -2.22 10.73
C GLN A 192 -22.96 -2.67 10.81
N PRO A 193 -23.91 -1.74 11.10
CA PRO A 193 -25.31 -2.08 11.23
C PRO A 193 -25.85 -2.81 9.99
N GLN A 194 -26.54 -3.94 10.19
CA GLN A 194 -27.10 -4.76 9.12
C GLN A 194 -28.05 -3.99 8.19
N ALA A 195 -28.71 -2.94 8.73
CA ALA A 195 -29.60 -2.09 7.96
C ALA A 195 -28.90 -1.38 6.77
N TRP A 196 -27.60 -1.08 6.88
CA TRP A 196 -26.84 -0.43 5.82
C TRP A 196 -26.63 -1.32 4.60
N PHE A 197 -26.61 -2.64 4.82
CA PHE A 197 -26.40 -3.65 3.79
C PHE A 197 -27.70 -4.13 3.14
N GLN A 198 -28.87 -3.62 3.56
CA GLN A 198 -30.13 -3.90 2.90
C GLN A 198 -30.17 -3.27 1.51
N ARG A 199 -30.54 -4.05 0.50
CA ARG A 199 -30.52 -3.61 -0.91
C ARG A 199 -31.23 -2.28 -1.10
N LYS A 200 -32.42 -2.10 -0.53
CA LYS A 200 -33.20 -0.85 -0.65
C LYS A 200 -32.44 0.35 -0.12
N ASN A 201 -31.86 0.24 1.07
CA ASN A 201 -31.13 1.34 1.71
C ASN A 201 -29.83 1.66 0.93
N ALA A 202 -29.16 0.62 0.43
CA ALA A 202 -27.97 0.79 -0.40
C ALA A 202 -28.29 1.48 -1.72
N GLU A 203 -29.36 1.09 -2.41
CA GLU A 203 -29.84 1.73 -3.64
C GLU A 203 -30.24 3.19 -3.42
N GLU A 204 -30.99 3.49 -2.36
CA GLU A 204 -31.34 4.87 -1.99
C GLU A 204 -30.10 5.73 -1.74
N THR A 205 -29.11 5.21 -1.00
CA THR A 205 -27.85 5.92 -0.71
C THR A 205 -27.05 6.19 -1.98
N LEU A 206 -26.89 5.17 -2.85
CA LEU A 206 -26.17 5.28 -4.12
C LEU A 206 -26.86 6.27 -5.08
N CYS A 207 -28.17 6.12 -5.30
CA CYS A 207 -28.93 7.02 -6.17
C CYS A 207 -28.90 8.47 -5.68
N SER A 208 -29.03 8.69 -4.36
CA SER A 208 -28.94 10.01 -3.77
C SER A 208 -27.55 10.64 -3.98
N HIS A 209 -26.48 9.88 -3.71
CA HIS A 209 -25.11 10.36 -3.84
C HIS A 209 -24.74 10.72 -5.29
N PHE A 210 -25.02 9.82 -6.24
CA PHE A 210 -24.69 10.03 -7.65
C PHE A 210 -25.76 10.86 -8.40
N ARG A 211 -26.80 11.36 -7.71
CA ARG A 211 -27.92 12.15 -8.29
C ARG A 211 -28.61 11.41 -9.44
N LEU A 212 -28.85 10.13 -9.28
CA LEU A 212 -29.45 9.26 -10.28
C LEU A 212 -30.87 8.87 -9.87
N THR A 213 -31.71 8.58 -10.86
CA THR A 213 -33.07 8.10 -10.64
C THR A 213 -33.15 6.58 -10.55
N GLN A 214 -32.18 5.88 -11.14
CA GLN A 214 -32.16 4.41 -11.22
C GLN A 214 -30.72 3.85 -11.16
N MET A 215 -30.59 2.65 -10.61
CA MET A 215 -29.31 1.93 -10.48
C MET A 215 -28.72 1.47 -11.81
N THR A 216 -29.54 1.36 -12.86
CA THR A 216 -29.12 1.00 -14.23
C THR A 216 -27.97 1.88 -14.74
N SER A 217 -27.99 3.17 -14.40
CA SER A 217 -26.95 4.13 -14.79
C SER A 217 -25.59 3.84 -14.16
N LEU A 218 -25.56 3.07 -13.05
CA LEU A 218 -24.33 2.61 -12.40
C LEU A 218 -23.90 1.21 -12.83
N GLY A 219 -24.69 0.51 -13.66
CA GLY A 219 -24.41 -0.88 -14.05
C GLY A 219 -24.48 -1.90 -12.90
N LEU A 220 -25.17 -1.57 -11.79
CA LEU A 220 -25.27 -2.39 -10.57
C LEU A 220 -26.58 -3.21 -10.51
N GLU A 221 -27.41 -3.21 -11.55
CA GLU A 221 -28.74 -3.81 -11.52
C GLU A 221 -28.68 -5.32 -11.24
N ASP A 222 -27.79 -6.03 -11.93
CA ASP A 222 -27.56 -7.48 -11.79
C ASP A 222 -26.50 -7.84 -10.72
N ARG A 223 -25.91 -6.83 -10.04
CA ARG A 223 -24.81 -6.99 -9.08
C ARG A 223 -25.24 -6.59 -7.68
N LYS A 224 -26.15 -7.37 -7.11
CA LYS A 224 -26.81 -6.99 -5.86
C LYS A 224 -25.87 -6.96 -4.66
N TYR A 225 -24.85 -7.82 -4.61
CA TYR A 225 -23.92 -7.91 -3.47
C TYR A 225 -22.93 -6.74 -3.50
N ALA A 226 -22.42 -6.40 -4.68
CA ALA A 226 -21.58 -5.23 -4.89
C ALA A 226 -22.33 -3.93 -4.58
N ALA A 227 -23.61 -3.83 -4.97
CA ALA A 227 -24.47 -2.68 -4.66
C ALA A 227 -24.65 -2.50 -3.14
N CYS A 228 -24.91 -3.61 -2.40
CA CYS A 228 -25.02 -3.57 -0.95
C CYS A 228 -23.73 -3.11 -0.29
N ALA A 229 -22.57 -3.65 -0.72
CA ALA A 229 -21.27 -3.23 -0.20
C ALA A 229 -20.98 -1.74 -0.51
N ALA A 230 -21.26 -1.28 -1.73
CA ALA A 230 -21.04 0.11 -2.14
C ALA A 230 -21.95 1.09 -1.38
N GLY A 231 -23.23 0.75 -1.21
CA GLY A 231 -24.17 1.59 -0.46
C GLY A 231 -23.78 1.69 1.03
N ALA A 232 -23.40 0.57 1.65
CA ALA A 232 -22.92 0.56 3.03
C ALA A 232 -21.61 1.36 3.19
N MET A 233 -20.69 1.27 2.22
CA MET A 233 -19.47 2.08 2.16
C MET A 233 -19.79 3.57 2.15
N LEU A 234 -20.65 4.04 1.25
CA LEU A 234 -21.04 5.44 1.19
C LEU A 234 -21.74 5.89 2.48
N LYS A 235 -22.58 5.03 3.06
CA LYS A 235 -23.24 5.35 4.33
C LYS A 235 -22.24 5.53 5.45
N TYR A 236 -21.24 4.65 5.55
CA TYR A 236 -20.14 4.78 6.49
C TYR A 236 -19.35 6.08 6.30
N LEU A 237 -19.03 6.44 5.06
CA LEU A 237 -18.33 7.68 4.76
C LEU A 237 -19.16 8.92 5.11
N LEU A 238 -20.47 8.94 4.85
CA LEU A 238 -21.36 10.03 5.23
C LEU A 238 -21.44 10.21 6.75
N GLU A 239 -21.49 9.10 7.51
CA GLU A 239 -21.52 9.14 8.97
C GLU A 239 -20.18 9.59 9.58
N THR A 240 -19.05 9.18 8.99
CA THR A 240 -17.71 9.50 9.51
C THR A 240 -17.22 10.87 9.06
N GLN A 241 -17.43 11.25 7.80
CA GLN A 241 -16.90 12.49 7.26
C GLN A 241 -17.85 13.69 7.50
N LYS A 242 -19.15 13.43 7.65
CA LYS A 242 -20.21 14.46 7.86
C LYS A 242 -20.21 15.62 6.85
N ASN A 243 -19.42 15.49 5.81
CA ASN A 243 -19.27 16.47 4.74
C ASN A 243 -19.69 15.88 3.39
N SER A 244 -19.77 16.74 2.38
CA SER A 244 -20.04 16.31 1.01
C SER A 244 -18.93 15.41 0.48
N LEU A 245 -19.31 14.29 -0.15
CA LEU A 245 -18.41 13.37 -0.84
C LEU A 245 -18.37 13.64 -2.35
N GLU A 246 -18.54 14.89 -2.77
CA GLU A 246 -18.69 15.30 -4.18
C GLU A 246 -17.50 14.95 -5.09
N HIS A 247 -16.34 14.65 -4.53
CA HIS A 247 -15.18 14.19 -5.27
C HIS A 247 -15.27 12.70 -5.68
N ILE A 248 -16.11 11.91 -5.02
CA ILE A 248 -16.40 10.51 -5.41
C ILE A 248 -17.52 10.56 -6.46
N ARG A 249 -17.15 10.73 -7.73
CA ARG A 249 -18.10 10.97 -8.81
C ARG A 249 -18.41 9.76 -9.69
N SER A 250 -17.57 8.75 -9.64
CA SER A 250 -17.72 7.57 -10.47
C SER A 250 -17.44 6.29 -9.66
N LEU A 251 -18.17 5.26 -9.99
CA LEU A 251 -17.99 3.92 -9.50
C LEU A 251 -17.43 3.07 -10.62
N ARG A 252 -16.33 2.36 -10.37
CA ARG A 252 -15.66 1.53 -11.35
C ARG A 252 -15.81 0.06 -11.00
N PHE A 253 -16.12 -0.74 -12.01
CA PHE A 253 -16.13 -2.19 -11.84
C PHE A 253 -14.72 -2.74 -11.99
N ALA A 254 -14.28 -3.48 -10.97
CA ALA A 254 -13.12 -4.34 -11.10
C ALA A 254 -13.62 -5.72 -11.55
N GLU A 255 -13.44 -6.04 -12.82
CA GLU A 255 -13.87 -7.32 -13.37
C GLU A 255 -12.88 -8.42 -12.96
N ASN A 256 -13.45 -9.56 -12.55
CA ASN A 256 -12.67 -10.79 -12.40
C ASN A 256 -12.09 -11.19 -13.74
N GLY A 257 -10.78 -11.49 -13.78
CA GLY A 257 -10.14 -12.00 -15.01
C GLY A 257 -9.53 -10.93 -15.92
N ARG A 258 -9.54 -9.63 -15.57
CA ARG A 258 -8.76 -8.62 -16.31
C ARG A 258 -7.32 -8.47 -15.85
N THR A 259 -7.06 -8.83 -14.62
CA THR A 259 -5.71 -8.72 -14.02
C THR A 259 -5.30 -10.03 -13.40
N MET A 260 -3.98 -10.28 -13.40
CA MET A 260 -3.35 -11.42 -12.78
C MET A 260 -3.61 -11.42 -11.27
N LEU A 261 -4.01 -12.58 -10.74
CA LEU A 261 -4.12 -12.77 -9.30
C LEU A 261 -2.77 -13.18 -8.71
N LEU A 262 -2.23 -12.34 -7.86
CA LEU A 262 -0.99 -12.59 -7.10
C LEU A 262 -1.37 -12.79 -5.63
N ASP A 263 -1.07 -13.96 -5.09
CA ASP A 263 -1.25 -14.23 -3.67
C ASP A 263 -0.21 -13.49 -2.81
N GLN A 264 -0.44 -13.42 -1.51
CA GLN A 264 0.43 -12.71 -0.58
C GLN A 264 1.85 -13.30 -0.56
N ASN A 265 1.98 -14.63 -0.65
CA ASN A 265 3.26 -15.30 -0.64
C ASN A 265 4.07 -14.98 -1.90
N THR A 266 3.44 -14.99 -3.06
CA THR A 266 4.08 -14.61 -4.33
C THR A 266 4.55 -13.17 -4.31
N ARG A 267 3.74 -12.23 -3.82
CA ARG A 267 4.15 -10.81 -3.69
C ARG A 267 5.37 -10.64 -2.79
N ARG A 268 5.36 -11.32 -1.64
CA ARG A 268 6.45 -11.31 -0.67
C ARG A 268 7.71 -11.98 -1.23
N ASN A 269 7.58 -13.17 -1.82
CA ASN A 269 8.70 -13.94 -2.34
C ASN A 269 9.39 -13.28 -3.53
N LEU A 270 8.64 -12.55 -4.36
CA LEU A 270 9.16 -11.76 -5.48
C LEU A 270 9.59 -10.36 -5.06
N GLU A 271 9.39 -9.97 -3.80
CA GLU A 271 9.72 -8.64 -3.27
C GLU A 271 9.20 -7.51 -4.19
N LEU A 272 7.91 -7.56 -4.52
CA LEU A 272 7.33 -6.64 -5.51
C LEU A 272 7.29 -5.20 -5.01
N THR A 273 6.74 -4.96 -3.83
CA THR A 273 6.50 -3.64 -3.24
C THR A 273 7.18 -3.43 -1.88
N GLU A 274 7.53 -4.53 -1.21
CA GLU A 274 8.22 -4.56 0.09
C GLU A 274 9.30 -5.63 0.07
N SER A 275 10.49 -5.32 0.59
CA SER A 275 11.56 -6.30 0.71
C SER A 275 11.34 -7.23 1.91
N LEU A 276 11.94 -8.41 1.90
CA LEU A 276 11.92 -9.34 3.04
C LEU A 276 12.52 -8.73 4.32
N ARG A 277 13.29 -7.64 4.19
CA ARG A 277 13.87 -6.87 5.31
C ARG A 277 13.00 -5.70 5.75
N GLY A 278 11.80 -5.53 5.18
CA GLY A 278 10.87 -4.45 5.51
C GLY A 278 11.17 -3.10 4.84
N ASP A 279 12.17 -3.00 3.96
CA ASP A 279 12.43 -1.78 3.20
C ASP A 279 11.51 -1.73 1.97
N ARG A 280 10.77 -0.63 1.80
CA ARG A 280 9.84 -0.44 0.68
C ARG A 280 10.51 0.09 -0.59
N LYS A 281 11.68 0.69 -0.50
CA LYS A 281 12.37 1.33 -1.63
C LYS A 281 13.54 0.51 -2.15
N LYS A 282 14.37 -0.06 -1.27
CA LYS A 282 15.57 -0.79 -1.66
C LYS A 282 15.31 -2.29 -1.73
N GLY A 283 15.73 -2.90 -2.83
CA GLY A 283 15.62 -4.34 -3.00
C GLY A 283 14.27 -4.84 -3.51
N THR A 284 13.35 -3.94 -3.91
CA THR A 284 12.04 -4.30 -4.47
C THR A 284 11.96 -4.00 -5.96
N LEU A 285 11.06 -4.69 -6.69
CA LEU A 285 10.81 -4.39 -8.09
C LEU A 285 10.28 -2.96 -8.25
N LEU A 286 9.28 -2.58 -7.44
CA LEU A 286 8.72 -1.22 -7.49
C LEU A 286 9.79 -0.16 -7.23
N GLY A 287 10.65 -0.35 -6.22
CA GLY A 287 11.73 0.59 -5.93
C GLY A 287 12.72 0.79 -7.07
N LEU A 288 12.90 -0.24 -7.91
CA LEU A 288 13.74 -0.16 -9.11
C LEU A 288 13.08 0.64 -10.23
N ILE A 289 11.81 0.36 -10.53
CA ILE A 289 11.11 0.91 -11.69
C ILE A 289 10.40 2.24 -11.42
N ASP A 290 10.23 2.63 -10.15
CA ASP A 290 9.60 3.90 -9.79
C ASP A 290 10.57 5.07 -9.94
N LYS A 291 10.51 5.69 -11.12
CA LYS A 291 11.15 6.95 -11.47
C LYS A 291 10.12 8.04 -11.74
N THR A 292 8.89 7.84 -11.23
CA THR A 292 7.81 8.80 -11.41
C THR A 292 8.09 10.12 -10.71
N SER A 293 7.77 11.22 -11.38
CA SER A 293 7.93 12.59 -10.90
C SER A 293 6.77 13.01 -9.99
N THR A 294 5.57 12.42 -10.18
CA THR A 294 4.36 12.78 -9.44
C THR A 294 3.94 11.69 -8.45
N ALA A 295 3.30 12.11 -7.35
CA ALA A 295 2.72 11.16 -6.40
C ALA A 295 1.61 10.29 -7.05
N MET A 296 0.81 10.90 -7.93
CA MET A 296 -0.26 10.21 -8.68
C MET A 296 0.29 9.11 -9.58
N GLY A 297 1.39 9.39 -10.31
CA GLY A 297 2.09 8.41 -11.13
C GLY A 297 2.64 7.26 -10.30
N GLY A 298 3.25 7.55 -9.14
CA GLY A 298 3.76 6.53 -8.23
C GLY A 298 2.66 5.58 -7.71
N ARG A 299 1.49 6.12 -7.34
CA ARG A 299 0.33 5.29 -6.94
C ARG A 299 -0.15 4.40 -8.09
N LEU A 300 -0.22 4.95 -9.30
CA LEU A 300 -0.64 4.17 -10.47
C LEU A 300 0.37 3.07 -10.81
N LEU A 301 1.67 3.35 -10.80
CA LEU A 301 2.72 2.36 -11.06
C LEU A 301 2.69 1.23 -10.03
N ARG A 302 2.50 1.56 -8.75
CA ARG A 302 2.30 0.56 -7.70
C ARG A 302 1.10 -0.34 -8.01
N SER A 303 -0.02 0.26 -8.36
CA SER A 303 -1.23 -0.49 -8.75
C SER A 303 -0.97 -1.41 -9.95
N TRP A 304 -0.19 -0.98 -10.95
CA TRP A 304 0.14 -1.83 -12.10
C TRP A 304 1.02 -3.02 -11.71
N VAL A 305 1.99 -2.84 -10.82
CA VAL A 305 2.83 -3.93 -10.29
C VAL A 305 1.99 -4.93 -9.50
N GLU A 306 1.04 -4.44 -8.73
CA GLU A 306 0.15 -5.28 -7.91
C GLU A 306 -0.95 -5.98 -8.72
N GLN A 307 -1.27 -5.45 -9.92
CA GLN A 307 -2.36 -5.89 -10.78
C GLN A 307 -1.92 -5.94 -12.26
N PRO A 308 -1.01 -6.88 -12.63
CA PRO A 308 -0.58 -7.06 -14.02
C PRO A 308 -1.76 -7.41 -14.92
N LEU A 309 -1.75 -6.96 -16.17
CA LEU A 309 -2.83 -7.18 -17.14
C LEU A 309 -2.87 -8.61 -17.66
N LEU A 310 -4.07 -9.06 -18.05
CA LEU A 310 -4.29 -10.32 -18.77
C LEU A 310 -4.70 -10.11 -20.24
N ASP A 311 -5.02 -8.89 -20.65
CA ASP A 311 -5.38 -8.56 -22.03
C ASP A 311 -4.12 -8.26 -22.86
N PRO A 312 -3.76 -9.11 -23.86
CA PRO A 312 -2.58 -8.92 -24.70
C PRO A 312 -2.59 -7.60 -25.47
N GLU A 313 -3.77 -7.13 -25.88
CA GLU A 313 -3.90 -5.89 -26.63
C GLU A 313 -3.62 -4.66 -25.74
N GLU A 314 -4.13 -4.69 -24.50
CA GLU A 314 -3.88 -3.62 -23.54
C GLU A 314 -2.40 -3.60 -23.12
N ILE A 315 -1.78 -4.77 -22.92
CA ILE A 315 -0.33 -4.88 -22.67
C ILE A 315 0.45 -4.30 -23.84
N SER A 316 0.10 -4.66 -25.09
CA SER A 316 0.79 -4.15 -26.29
C SER A 316 0.67 -2.64 -26.43
N ARG A 317 -0.50 -2.06 -26.15
CA ARG A 317 -0.71 -0.60 -26.15
C ARG A 317 0.18 0.13 -25.13
N ARG A 318 0.38 -0.45 -23.92
CA ARG A 318 1.32 0.10 -22.95
C ARG A 318 2.76 0.00 -23.44
N LEU A 319 3.14 -1.16 -24.01
CA LEU A 319 4.48 -1.36 -24.58
C LEU A 319 4.75 -0.39 -25.74
N ASP A 320 3.76 -0.08 -26.58
CA ASP A 320 3.89 0.90 -27.67
C ASP A 320 4.20 2.30 -27.14
N ALA A 321 3.51 2.73 -26.06
CA ALA A 321 3.74 4.00 -25.43
C ALA A 321 5.15 4.10 -24.79
N VAL A 322 5.59 3.03 -24.12
CA VAL A 322 6.94 2.95 -23.56
C VAL A 322 8.00 2.96 -24.68
N GLU A 323 7.78 2.19 -25.76
CA GLU A 323 8.71 2.12 -26.89
C GLU A 323 8.93 3.48 -27.54
N GLU A 324 7.89 4.26 -27.73
CA GLU A 324 7.95 5.59 -28.30
C GLU A 324 8.87 6.51 -27.49
N LEU A 325 8.73 6.50 -26.15
CA LEU A 325 9.58 7.27 -25.25
C LEU A 325 11.00 6.72 -25.12
N VAL A 326 11.21 5.41 -25.31
CA VAL A 326 12.57 4.81 -25.38
C VAL A 326 13.30 5.23 -26.65
N LYS A 327 12.58 5.31 -27.79
CA LYS A 327 13.12 5.77 -29.07
C LYS A 327 13.45 7.27 -29.05
N ASP A 328 12.61 8.08 -28.43
CA ASP A 328 12.81 9.52 -28.25
C ASP A 328 13.14 9.85 -26.79
N ARG A 329 14.41 9.66 -26.42
CA ARG A 329 14.89 9.94 -25.05
C ARG A 329 14.79 11.43 -24.68
N VAL A 330 14.89 12.33 -25.65
CA VAL A 330 14.81 13.77 -25.39
C VAL A 330 13.40 14.10 -24.96
N LEU A 331 12.40 13.60 -25.68
CA LEU A 331 10.99 13.72 -25.29
C LEU A 331 10.75 13.18 -23.86
N GLY A 332 11.26 11.98 -23.56
CA GLY A 332 11.11 11.38 -22.23
C GLY A 332 11.73 12.23 -21.10
N MET A 333 12.92 12.79 -21.31
CA MET A 333 13.60 13.67 -20.34
C MET A 333 12.83 14.98 -20.14
N THR A 334 12.44 15.65 -21.23
CA THR A 334 11.68 16.91 -21.15
C THR A 334 10.31 16.72 -20.48
N LEU A 335 9.64 15.59 -20.77
CA LEU A 335 8.40 15.24 -20.06
C LEU A 335 8.63 15.05 -18.55
N SER A 336 9.75 14.43 -18.14
CA SER A 336 10.07 14.30 -16.71
C SER A 336 10.22 15.66 -16.01
N GLU A 337 10.92 16.60 -16.66
CA GLU A 337 11.13 17.96 -16.14
C GLU A 337 9.80 18.74 -16.02
N GLU A 338 8.91 18.62 -17.02
CA GLU A 338 7.58 19.25 -16.95
C GLU A 338 6.70 18.62 -15.85
N LEU A 339 6.76 17.29 -15.68
CA LEU A 339 5.99 16.57 -14.67
C LEU A 339 6.47 16.85 -13.24
N GLU A 340 7.75 17.19 -13.00
CA GLU A 340 8.24 17.61 -11.68
C GLU A 340 7.51 18.82 -11.10
N GLY A 341 6.97 19.69 -11.99
CA GLY A 341 6.18 20.85 -11.60
C GLY A 341 4.68 20.57 -11.35
N VAL A 342 4.24 19.31 -11.45
CA VAL A 342 2.84 18.91 -11.28
C VAL A 342 2.63 18.37 -9.86
N TYR A 343 1.76 19.06 -9.10
CA TYR A 343 1.34 18.64 -7.76
C TYR A 343 0.28 17.55 -7.81
N ASP A 344 -0.04 16.98 -6.67
CA ASP A 344 -1.05 15.92 -6.52
C ASP A 344 -2.47 16.48 -6.74
N MET A 345 -2.88 16.56 -8.00
CA MET A 345 -4.17 17.10 -8.39
C MET A 345 -5.34 16.25 -7.86
N GLU A 346 -5.16 14.93 -7.68
CA GLU A 346 -6.20 14.05 -7.12
C GLU A 346 -6.51 14.46 -5.66
N ARG A 347 -5.48 14.58 -4.82
CA ARG A 347 -5.64 14.99 -3.42
C ARG A 347 -6.04 16.45 -3.28
N LEU A 348 -5.66 17.32 -4.22
CA LEU A 348 -6.15 18.70 -4.24
C LEU A 348 -7.66 18.77 -4.50
N MET A 349 -8.20 17.91 -5.38
CA MET A 349 -9.66 17.89 -5.65
C MET A 349 -10.46 17.43 -4.44
N ASN A 350 -9.91 16.53 -3.63
CA ASN A 350 -10.50 16.17 -2.35
C ASN A 350 -10.65 17.40 -1.41
N LYS A 351 -9.59 18.22 -1.30
CA LYS A 351 -9.67 19.46 -0.50
C LYS A 351 -10.73 20.45 -0.98
N VAL A 352 -10.98 20.49 -2.30
CA VAL A 352 -12.09 21.31 -2.86
C VAL A 352 -13.44 20.80 -2.37
N ALA A 353 -13.67 19.49 -2.47
CA ALA A 353 -14.94 18.87 -2.06
C ALA A 353 -15.22 19.05 -0.57
N TYR A 354 -14.20 18.93 0.27
CA TYR A 354 -14.30 19.16 1.72
C TYR A 354 -14.30 20.63 2.13
N ARG A 355 -14.25 21.57 1.17
CA ARG A 355 -14.19 23.03 1.39
C ARG A 355 -13.05 23.48 2.30
N ASN A 356 -11.98 22.69 2.40
CA ASN A 356 -10.78 22.96 3.20
C ASN A 356 -9.55 23.36 2.37
N MET A 357 -9.72 23.53 1.06
CA MET A 357 -8.68 24.05 0.18
C MET A 357 -8.28 25.46 0.58
N ASN A 358 -7.00 25.70 0.77
CA ASN A 358 -6.45 27.01 1.10
C ASN A 358 -5.83 27.70 -0.13
N ALA A 359 -5.36 28.94 0.03
CA ALA A 359 -4.79 29.71 -1.09
C ALA A 359 -3.52 29.08 -1.69
N ARG A 360 -2.68 28.43 -0.88
CA ARG A 360 -1.49 27.71 -1.39
C ARG A 360 -1.84 26.48 -2.19
N ASP A 361 -2.91 25.77 -1.81
CA ASP A 361 -3.45 24.66 -2.60
C ASP A 361 -3.95 25.15 -3.98
N CYS A 362 -4.57 26.34 -4.04
CA CYS A 362 -4.96 26.97 -5.30
C CYS A 362 -3.75 27.31 -6.16
N LEU A 363 -2.67 27.82 -5.57
CA LEU A 363 -1.40 28.09 -6.27
C LEU A 363 -0.76 26.81 -6.80
N ALA A 364 -0.78 25.71 -6.04
CA ALA A 364 -0.29 24.42 -6.46
C ALA A 364 -1.09 23.86 -7.64
N LEU A 365 -2.43 23.99 -7.60
CA LEU A 365 -3.28 23.64 -8.74
C LEU A 365 -2.97 24.52 -9.96
N CYS A 366 -2.87 25.83 -9.80
CA CYS A 366 -2.52 26.77 -10.86
C CYS A 366 -1.17 26.44 -11.51
N ALA A 367 -0.15 26.14 -10.68
CA ALA A 367 1.18 25.74 -11.16
C ALA A 367 1.11 24.46 -12.00
N SER A 368 0.34 23.46 -11.55
CA SER A 368 0.12 22.22 -12.27
C SER A 368 -0.57 22.45 -13.62
N LEU A 369 -1.64 23.23 -13.64
CA LEU A 369 -2.38 23.54 -14.86
C LEU A 369 -1.56 24.34 -15.88
N LYS A 370 -0.68 25.23 -15.45
CA LYS A 370 0.26 25.96 -16.31
C LYS A 370 1.23 25.07 -17.07
N ARG A 371 1.50 23.85 -16.59
CA ARG A 371 2.36 22.88 -17.28
C ARG A 371 1.65 22.17 -18.44
N ILE A 372 0.31 22.08 -18.39
CA ILE A 372 -0.45 21.27 -19.36
C ILE A 372 -0.25 21.70 -20.81
N PRO A 373 -0.28 22.98 -21.18
CA PRO A 373 -0.01 23.40 -22.57
C PRO A 373 1.36 22.96 -23.08
N GLY A 374 2.42 23.05 -22.25
CA GLY A 374 3.76 22.59 -22.55
C GLY A 374 3.82 21.09 -22.79
N ILE A 375 3.28 20.30 -21.84
CA ILE A 375 3.19 18.83 -21.96
C ILE A 375 2.42 18.43 -23.22
N ARG A 376 1.26 19.07 -23.47
CA ARG A 376 0.45 18.80 -24.66
C ARG A 376 1.18 19.13 -25.96
N GLY A 377 1.97 20.20 -25.96
CA GLY A 377 2.84 20.60 -27.06
C GLY A 377 3.91 19.57 -27.39
N LEU A 378 4.54 18.99 -26.37
CA LEU A 378 5.51 17.90 -26.52
C LEU A 378 4.90 16.63 -27.14
N LEU A 379 3.61 16.38 -26.89
CA LEU A 379 2.89 15.21 -27.39
C LEU A 379 2.26 15.40 -28.80
N LEU A 380 2.56 16.49 -29.53
CA LEU A 380 1.96 16.72 -30.85
C LEU A 380 2.34 15.68 -31.90
N ASN A 381 3.55 15.16 -31.85
CA ASN A 381 4.10 14.25 -32.86
C ASN A 381 4.08 12.78 -32.46
N VAL A 382 3.44 12.42 -31.31
CA VAL A 382 3.36 11.03 -30.87
C VAL A 382 2.49 10.20 -31.80
N GLN A 383 2.88 8.93 -31.98
CA GLN A 383 2.24 8.01 -32.92
C GLN A 383 1.44 6.91 -32.22
N SER A 384 1.81 6.51 -30.99
CA SER A 384 1.11 5.46 -30.27
C SER A 384 -0.30 5.90 -29.87
N GLY A 385 -1.25 4.98 -29.97
CA GLY A 385 -2.65 5.28 -29.69
C GLY A 385 -2.91 5.72 -28.25
N GLU A 386 -2.17 5.16 -27.28
CA GLU A 386 -2.32 5.54 -25.87
C GLU A 386 -1.75 6.94 -25.59
N MET A 387 -0.61 7.30 -26.17
CA MET A 387 -0.06 8.65 -26.03
C MET A 387 -0.93 9.71 -26.71
N THR A 388 -1.51 9.37 -27.86
CA THR A 388 -2.49 10.24 -28.56
C THR A 388 -3.72 10.48 -27.67
N ARG A 389 -4.26 9.42 -27.07
CA ARG A 389 -5.38 9.52 -26.15
C ARG A 389 -5.06 10.37 -24.92
N ILE A 390 -3.87 10.20 -24.33
CA ILE A 390 -3.41 11.04 -23.21
C ILE A 390 -3.40 12.52 -23.63
N ARG A 391 -2.84 12.84 -24.81
CA ARG A 391 -2.84 14.22 -25.33
C ARG A 391 -4.24 14.81 -25.46
N GLU A 392 -5.22 14.02 -25.90
CA GLU A 392 -6.62 14.45 -26.05
C GLU A 392 -7.35 14.64 -24.70
N GLU A 393 -7.01 13.83 -23.69
CA GLU A 393 -7.55 13.91 -22.35
C GLU A 393 -6.95 15.07 -21.51
N LEU A 394 -5.80 15.62 -21.92
CA LEU A 394 -5.17 16.78 -21.27
C LEU A 394 -5.91 18.06 -21.60
N ASP A 395 -6.66 18.60 -20.63
CA ASP A 395 -7.39 19.86 -20.73
C ASP A 395 -6.59 21.00 -20.08
N PRO A 396 -6.18 22.04 -20.80
CA PRO A 396 -5.40 23.15 -20.25
C PRO A 396 -6.18 23.99 -19.22
N LEU A 397 -7.52 23.95 -19.24
CA LEU A 397 -8.38 24.74 -18.34
C LEU A 397 -7.96 26.22 -18.26
N GLU A 398 -7.70 26.85 -19.41
CA GLU A 398 -7.08 28.18 -19.52
C GLU A 398 -7.85 29.26 -18.76
N GLU A 399 -9.21 29.21 -18.78
CA GLU A 399 -10.04 30.15 -18.03
C GLU A 399 -9.82 30.03 -16.53
N LEU A 400 -9.79 28.82 -16.01
CA LEU A 400 -9.54 28.53 -14.59
C LEU A 400 -8.13 28.92 -14.19
N THR A 401 -7.14 28.52 -15.00
CA THR A 401 -5.73 28.88 -14.78
C THR A 401 -5.52 30.38 -14.74
N GLY A 402 -6.15 31.14 -15.69
CA GLY A 402 -6.11 32.59 -15.71
C GLY A 402 -6.84 33.23 -14.53
N LEU A 403 -7.94 32.63 -14.06
CA LEU A 403 -8.64 33.08 -12.86
C LEU A 403 -7.73 32.96 -11.63
N LEU A 404 -7.17 31.80 -11.40
CA LEU A 404 -6.32 31.51 -10.24
C LEU A 404 -5.06 32.41 -10.22
N ASP A 405 -4.45 32.62 -11.36
CA ASP A 405 -3.25 33.44 -11.50
C ASP A 405 -3.51 34.91 -11.20
N ARG A 406 -4.70 35.44 -11.57
CA ARG A 406 -5.08 36.81 -11.29
C ARG A 406 -5.63 37.03 -9.89
N ALA A 407 -6.29 35.99 -9.31
CA ALA A 407 -7.03 36.14 -8.08
C ALA A 407 -6.22 35.85 -6.81
N ILE A 408 -5.32 34.87 -6.86
CA ILE A 408 -4.61 34.40 -5.66
C ILE A 408 -3.27 35.12 -5.52
N ASN A 409 -2.99 35.58 -4.30
CA ASN A 409 -1.73 36.19 -3.95
C ASN A 409 -0.61 35.12 -3.93
N PRO A 410 0.52 35.30 -4.67
CA PRO A 410 1.64 34.37 -4.62
C PRO A 410 2.21 34.12 -3.22
N ASP A 411 2.17 35.13 -2.36
CA ASP A 411 2.67 35.09 -0.98
C ASP A 411 1.56 34.82 0.05
N ALA A 412 0.45 34.22 -0.38
CA ALA A 412 -0.71 33.96 0.47
C ALA A 412 -0.35 33.11 1.72
N PRO A 413 -0.88 33.49 2.90
CA PRO A 413 -0.71 32.72 4.11
C PRO A 413 -1.42 31.36 4.03
N VAL A 414 -1.05 30.42 4.91
CA VAL A 414 -1.73 29.12 5.01
C VAL A 414 -3.12 29.27 5.58
N VAL A 415 -3.26 30.16 6.59
CA VAL A 415 -4.51 30.37 7.33
C VAL A 415 -5.34 31.45 6.60
N ILE A 416 -6.50 31.05 6.08
CA ILE A 416 -7.35 31.94 5.26
C ILE A 416 -7.95 33.09 6.06
N THR A 417 -8.06 33.00 7.39
CA THR A 417 -8.63 34.05 8.26
C THR A 417 -7.64 35.17 8.60
N GLU A 418 -6.37 35.03 8.20
CA GLU A 418 -5.37 36.10 8.41
C GLU A 418 -5.47 37.23 7.40
N GLY A 419 -6.19 37.00 6.28
CA GLY A 419 -6.25 37.92 5.16
C GLY A 419 -5.01 37.85 4.26
N GLY A 420 -4.95 38.66 3.20
CA GLY A 420 -3.83 38.67 2.27
C GLY A 420 -3.83 37.50 1.28
N ILE A 421 -4.97 36.83 1.10
CA ILE A 421 -5.11 35.66 0.21
C ILE A 421 -5.43 36.05 -1.23
N ILE A 422 -6.12 37.19 -1.45
CA ILE A 422 -6.46 37.70 -2.76
C ILE A 422 -5.38 38.67 -3.26
N ARG A 423 -5.05 38.56 -4.53
CA ARG A 423 -4.04 39.41 -5.19
C ARG A 423 -4.53 40.87 -5.32
N GLU A 424 -3.62 41.80 -5.17
CA GLU A 424 -3.88 43.21 -5.44
C GLU A 424 -4.27 43.41 -6.92
N GLY A 425 -5.27 44.31 -7.17
CA GLY A 425 -5.82 44.54 -8.50
C GLY A 425 -6.92 43.56 -8.94
N TYR A 426 -7.26 42.56 -8.14
CA TYR A 426 -8.34 41.62 -8.46
C TYR A 426 -9.72 42.21 -8.16
N SER A 427 -9.85 42.95 -7.05
CA SER A 427 -11.11 43.59 -6.65
C SER A 427 -10.87 45.05 -6.21
N ALA A 428 -11.42 46.02 -6.94
CA ALA A 428 -11.27 47.43 -6.62
C ALA A 428 -11.75 47.75 -5.19
N VAL A 429 -12.87 47.14 -4.76
CA VAL A 429 -13.42 47.38 -3.40
C VAL A 429 -12.46 46.82 -2.33
N LEU A 430 -11.81 45.69 -2.58
CA LEU A 430 -10.82 45.13 -1.64
C LEU A 430 -9.58 46.04 -1.55
N ASP A 431 -9.15 46.56 -2.68
CA ASP A 431 -7.99 47.44 -2.74
C ASP A 431 -8.27 48.77 -2.03
N GLU A 432 -9.50 49.33 -2.14
CA GLU A 432 -9.94 50.47 -1.34
C GLU A 432 -9.85 50.23 0.17
N TYR A 433 -10.29 49.06 0.66
CA TYR A 433 -10.14 48.69 2.08
C TYR A 433 -8.67 48.58 2.50
N ARG A 434 -7.82 48.02 1.68
CA ARG A 434 -6.38 47.90 1.93
C ARG A 434 -5.68 49.25 1.94
N GLU A 435 -6.07 50.15 1.02
CA GLU A 435 -5.55 51.51 0.98
C GLU A 435 -5.98 52.31 2.24
N ALA A 436 -7.24 52.22 2.65
CA ALA A 436 -7.73 52.81 3.89
C ALA A 436 -6.96 52.28 5.12
N GLN A 437 -6.62 51.01 5.15
CA GLN A 437 -5.80 50.39 6.23
C GLN A 437 -4.38 50.92 6.21
N THR A 438 -3.77 51.02 5.02
CA THR A 438 -2.37 51.50 4.87
C THR A 438 -2.25 52.98 5.18
N SER A 439 -3.16 53.79 4.66
CA SER A 439 -3.24 55.24 4.95
C SER A 439 -3.48 55.48 6.43
N GLY A 440 -4.33 54.67 7.06
CA GLY A 440 -4.56 54.75 8.51
C GLY A 440 -3.32 54.44 9.35
N LYS A 441 -2.53 53.44 8.95
CA LYS A 441 -1.26 53.11 9.62
C LYS A 441 -0.22 54.23 9.47
N GLN A 442 -0.13 54.82 8.29
CA GLN A 442 0.73 55.99 8.04
C GLN A 442 0.32 57.19 8.92
N TRP A 443 -0.98 57.43 8.99
CA TRP A 443 -1.52 58.46 9.85
C TRP A 443 -1.17 58.26 11.35
N ILE A 444 -1.18 57.02 11.84
CA ILE A 444 -0.76 56.70 13.21
C ILE A 444 0.73 57.05 13.42
N LEU A 445 1.61 56.76 12.46
CA LEU A 445 3.02 57.11 12.50
C LEU A 445 3.21 58.64 12.52
N ASP A 446 2.45 59.35 11.71
CA ASP A 446 2.43 60.80 11.64
C ASP A 446 1.87 61.42 12.95
N LEU A 447 0.85 60.80 13.53
CA LEU A 447 0.30 61.19 14.83
C LEU A 447 1.34 60.98 15.95
N GLU A 448 2.03 59.83 15.94
CA GLU A 448 3.10 59.56 16.90
C GLU A 448 4.19 60.62 16.85
N SER A 449 4.60 61.05 15.65
CA SER A 449 5.58 62.10 15.43
C SER A 449 5.09 63.47 15.93
N ARG A 450 3.85 63.83 15.56
CA ARG A 450 3.22 65.08 16.01
C ARG A 450 3.03 65.14 17.52
N GLU A 451 2.58 64.02 18.11
CA GLU A 451 2.42 63.96 19.58
C GLU A 451 3.73 63.99 20.32
N ARG A 452 4.84 63.46 19.80
CA ARG A 452 6.19 63.59 20.35
C ARG A 452 6.65 65.04 20.31
N GLU A 453 6.44 65.74 19.22
CA GLU A 453 6.78 67.14 19.08
C GLU A 453 5.95 68.04 20.00
N ALA A 454 4.65 67.85 20.04
CA ALA A 454 3.72 68.65 20.83
C ALA A 454 3.89 68.48 22.34
N THR A 455 4.24 67.26 22.80
CA THR A 455 4.38 66.96 24.22
C THR A 455 5.82 67.03 24.74
N GLY A 456 6.81 67.01 23.83
CA GLY A 456 8.23 66.93 24.18
C GLY A 456 8.64 65.55 24.74
N ILE A 457 7.76 64.54 24.75
CA ILE A 457 7.99 63.22 25.29
C ILE A 457 8.73 62.36 24.27
N ARG A 458 10.05 62.26 24.37
CA ARG A 458 10.88 61.55 23.37
C ARG A 458 10.58 60.03 23.25
N ASN A 459 10.09 59.40 24.34
CA ASN A 459 9.83 57.96 24.42
C ASN A 459 8.35 57.61 24.11
N LEU A 460 7.53 58.55 23.72
CA LEU A 460 6.15 58.32 23.34
C LEU A 460 6.09 57.38 22.13
N ARG A 461 5.33 56.30 22.26
CA ARG A 461 5.06 55.32 21.16
C ARG A 461 3.59 55.03 21.08
N ILE A 462 3.09 54.96 19.88
CA ILE A 462 1.77 54.40 19.64
C ILE A 462 1.92 52.91 19.30
N GLN A 463 1.29 52.06 20.09
CA GLN A 463 1.34 50.62 19.94
C GLN A 463 -0.06 50.03 19.88
N TYR A 464 -0.17 48.80 19.38
CA TYR A 464 -1.39 48.03 19.29
C TYR A 464 -1.39 46.80 20.19
N ASN A 465 -2.49 46.54 20.86
CA ASN A 465 -2.74 45.35 21.63
C ASN A 465 -4.14 44.81 21.33
N LYS A 466 -4.30 43.50 21.08
CA LYS A 466 -5.59 42.88 20.76
C LYS A 466 -6.72 43.17 21.77
N VAL A 467 -6.38 43.38 23.06
CA VAL A 467 -7.38 43.63 24.12
C VAL A 467 -7.75 45.13 24.23
N PHE A 468 -6.76 46.01 24.05
CA PHE A 468 -6.92 47.45 24.28
C PHE A 468 -6.95 48.32 23.01
N GLY A 469 -6.69 47.73 21.83
CA GLY A 469 -6.54 48.45 20.59
C GLY A 469 -5.25 49.25 20.50
N TYR A 470 -5.30 50.38 19.75
CA TYR A 470 -4.17 51.32 19.71
C TYR A 470 -4.14 52.16 20.96
N TYR A 471 -2.93 52.41 21.50
CA TYR A 471 -2.71 53.25 22.67
C TYR A 471 -1.36 53.94 22.59
N ILE A 472 -1.30 55.10 23.24
CA ILE A 472 -0.07 55.88 23.43
C ILE A 472 0.57 55.40 24.72
N GLU A 473 1.78 54.88 24.64
CA GLU A 473 2.57 54.44 25.81
C GLU A 473 3.54 55.53 26.22
N VAL A 474 3.43 55.96 27.48
CA VAL A 474 4.31 56.97 28.10
C VAL A 474 4.95 56.35 29.32
N THR A 475 6.29 56.43 29.42
CA THR A 475 7.05 55.92 30.60
C THR A 475 6.80 56.86 31.81
N ARG A 476 6.89 56.29 33.03
CA ARG A 476 6.62 57.02 34.29
C ARG A 476 7.36 58.34 34.45
N SER A 477 8.61 58.41 33.95
CA SER A 477 9.45 59.63 34.02
C SER A 477 8.88 60.82 33.28
N PHE A 478 7.92 60.63 32.37
CA PHE A 478 7.33 61.67 31.54
C PHE A 478 5.85 61.91 31.83
N LEU A 479 5.26 61.29 32.86
CA LEU A 479 3.84 61.46 33.18
C LEU A 479 3.42 62.90 33.48
N GLY A 480 4.30 63.69 34.02
CA GLY A 480 4.04 65.14 34.29
C GLY A 480 3.98 66.01 33.05
N GLN A 481 4.33 65.48 31.87
CA GLN A 481 4.22 66.16 30.55
C GLN A 481 3.03 65.70 29.74
N VAL A 482 2.23 64.76 30.26
CA VAL A 482 1.03 64.20 29.56
C VAL A 482 -0.07 65.26 29.53
N PRO A 483 -0.59 65.68 28.38
CA PRO A 483 -1.69 66.64 28.27
C PRO A 483 -3.01 66.13 28.83
N ASP A 484 -3.88 67.03 29.32
CA ASP A 484 -5.22 66.68 29.85
C ASP A 484 -6.14 66.00 28.83
N ARG A 485 -5.89 66.15 27.51
CA ARG A 485 -6.63 65.46 26.43
C ARG A 485 -6.37 63.97 26.37
N TYR A 486 -5.32 63.44 27.08
CA TYR A 486 -5.05 62.02 27.09
C TYR A 486 -5.91 61.28 28.11
N ILE A 487 -6.72 60.36 27.64
CA ILE A 487 -7.58 59.52 28.49
C ILE A 487 -6.79 58.28 28.89
N ARG A 488 -6.55 58.11 30.20
CA ARG A 488 -5.86 56.96 30.73
C ARG A 488 -6.65 55.68 30.54
N LYS A 489 -6.01 54.65 29.97
CA LYS A 489 -6.61 53.32 29.78
C LYS A 489 -6.05 52.25 30.75
N GLN A 490 -4.72 52.26 30.98
CA GLN A 490 -4.09 51.24 31.81
C GLN A 490 -2.82 51.81 32.45
N THR A 491 -2.58 51.42 33.70
CA THR A 491 -1.35 51.67 34.42
C THR A 491 -0.50 50.40 34.49
N LEU A 492 0.74 50.48 34.07
CA LEU A 492 1.74 49.42 34.14
C LEU A 492 2.80 49.76 35.14
N THR A 493 3.69 48.81 35.48
CA THR A 493 4.78 49.00 36.45
C THR A 493 5.71 50.13 36.05
N ASN A 494 6.06 50.30 34.78
CA ASN A 494 7.02 51.26 34.26
C ASN A 494 6.46 52.28 33.25
N ALA A 495 5.21 52.18 32.86
CA ALA A 495 4.57 53.07 31.88
C ALA A 495 3.07 53.18 32.13
N GLU A 496 2.43 54.16 31.53
CA GLU A 496 0.98 54.27 31.46
C GLU A 496 0.53 54.32 30.00
N ARG A 497 -0.64 53.81 29.75
CA ARG A 497 -1.27 53.72 28.43
C ARG A 497 -2.44 54.70 28.33
N PHE A 498 -2.40 55.50 27.28
CA PHE A 498 -3.39 56.57 27.05
C PHE A 498 -4.05 56.39 25.69
N MET A 499 -5.21 57.05 25.53
CA MET A 499 -5.92 57.18 24.27
C MET A 499 -6.35 58.62 24.05
N THR A 500 -6.36 59.05 22.81
CA THR A 500 -6.94 60.35 22.41
C THR A 500 -8.21 60.12 21.56
N PRO A 501 -9.16 61.07 21.51
CA PRO A 501 -10.32 60.96 20.63
C PRO A 501 -9.92 60.74 19.14
N GLU A 502 -8.89 61.45 18.68
CA GLU A 502 -8.37 61.38 17.33
C GLU A 502 -7.81 59.94 17.03
N LEU A 503 -7.03 59.38 17.95
CA LEU A 503 -6.53 58.02 17.82
C LEU A 503 -7.66 56.99 17.78
N LYS A 504 -8.71 57.20 18.57
CA LYS A 504 -9.88 56.31 18.60
C LYS A 504 -10.68 56.34 17.28
N GLU A 505 -10.85 57.49 16.65
CA GLU A 505 -11.54 57.61 15.36
C GLU A 505 -10.78 56.85 14.24
N VAL A 506 -9.47 57.03 14.20
CA VAL A 506 -8.63 56.34 13.21
C VAL A 506 -8.53 54.82 13.50
N GLU A 507 -8.43 54.44 14.76
CA GLU A 507 -8.52 53.04 15.17
C GLU A 507 -9.81 52.40 14.62
N GLN A 508 -10.96 53.02 14.81
CA GLN A 508 -12.22 52.47 14.30
C GLN A 508 -12.23 52.34 12.79
N LYS A 509 -11.66 53.31 12.05
CA LYS A 509 -11.51 53.21 10.59
C LYS A 509 -10.58 52.10 10.16
N ILE A 510 -9.44 51.94 10.79
CA ILE A 510 -8.46 50.91 10.46
C ILE A 510 -9.02 49.52 10.77
N ILE A 511 -9.55 49.31 11.98
CA ILE A 511 -10.12 48.00 12.37
C ILE A 511 -11.32 47.66 11.52
N GLY A 512 -12.24 48.62 11.27
CA GLY A 512 -13.40 48.40 10.39
C GLY A 512 -12.96 48.07 8.98
N ALA A 513 -11.97 48.74 8.41
CA ALA A 513 -11.44 48.43 7.07
C ALA A 513 -10.76 47.03 7.04
N GLN A 514 -10.04 46.66 8.10
CA GLN A 514 -9.43 45.35 8.19
C GLN A 514 -10.45 44.22 8.26
N GLU A 515 -11.48 44.34 9.10
CA GLU A 515 -12.55 43.35 9.21
C GLU A 515 -13.30 43.17 7.89
N GLN A 516 -13.64 44.28 7.22
CA GLN A 516 -14.31 44.26 5.92
C GLN A 516 -13.41 43.68 4.84
N SER A 517 -12.11 43.97 4.83
CA SER A 517 -11.13 43.39 3.92
C SER A 517 -11.06 41.87 4.07
N VAL A 518 -10.87 41.34 5.28
CA VAL A 518 -10.81 39.88 5.54
C VAL A 518 -12.11 39.20 5.16
N ARG A 519 -13.26 39.80 5.50
CA ARG A 519 -14.58 39.27 5.16
C ARG A 519 -14.79 39.17 3.64
N LEU A 520 -14.43 40.23 2.91
CA LEU A 520 -14.54 40.25 1.45
C LEU A 520 -13.57 39.26 0.82
N GLU A 521 -12.34 39.16 1.32
CA GLU A 521 -11.38 38.15 0.85
C GLU A 521 -11.91 36.71 1.00
N LEU A 522 -12.52 36.39 2.15
CA LEU A 522 -13.15 35.10 2.37
C LEU A 522 -14.31 34.83 1.42
N GLN A 523 -15.12 35.86 1.13
CA GLN A 523 -16.21 35.73 0.15
C GLN A 523 -15.65 35.45 -1.25
N LEU A 524 -14.74 36.28 -1.75
CA LEU A 524 -14.09 36.10 -3.05
C LEU A 524 -13.39 34.76 -3.17
N PHE A 525 -12.72 34.33 -2.11
CA PHE A 525 -12.05 33.04 -2.08
C PHE A 525 -13.05 31.87 -2.12
N THR A 526 -14.22 32.03 -1.50
CA THR A 526 -15.29 31.02 -1.58
C THR A 526 -15.82 30.89 -3.00
N GLU A 527 -16.05 32.02 -3.69
CA GLU A 527 -16.43 32.04 -5.10
C GLU A 527 -15.39 31.35 -6.01
N ILE A 528 -14.09 31.59 -5.75
CA ILE A 528 -13.01 30.91 -6.48
C ILE A 528 -13.06 29.40 -6.25
N ARG A 529 -13.25 28.93 -5.01
CA ARG A 529 -13.39 27.48 -4.71
C ARG A 529 -14.59 26.87 -5.43
N GLU A 530 -15.70 27.55 -5.52
CA GLU A 530 -16.90 27.13 -6.28
C GLU A 530 -16.58 26.97 -7.77
N ARG A 531 -15.84 27.91 -8.36
CA ARG A 531 -15.38 27.83 -9.76
C ARG A 531 -14.47 26.62 -10.00
N ILE A 532 -13.58 26.29 -9.05
CA ILE A 532 -12.76 25.07 -9.13
C ILE A 532 -13.68 23.83 -9.05
N ALA A 533 -14.65 23.84 -8.12
CA ALA A 533 -15.59 22.72 -7.93
C ALA A 533 -16.42 22.42 -9.18
N GLU A 534 -16.82 23.44 -9.96
CA GLU A 534 -17.52 23.29 -11.24
C GLU A 534 -16.68 22.53 -12.29
N ARG A 535 -15.36 22.54 -12.17
CA ARG A 535 -14.40 21.94 -13.13
C ARG A 535 -13.72 20.65 -12.63
N ILE A 536 -14.16 20.09 -11.50
CA ILE A 536 -13.54 18.88 -10.90
C ILE A 536 -13.41 17.75 -11.92
N ASP A 537 -14.42 17.49 -12.74
CA ASP A 537 -14.41 16.39 -13.72
C ASP A 537 -13.29 16.54 -14.77
N SER A 538 -13.10 17.77 -15.28
CA SER A 538 -12.01 18.05 -16.24
C SER A 538 -10.64 17.95 -15.57
N ILE A 539 -10.51 18.45 -14.33
CA ILE A 539 -9.27 18.35 -13.56
C ILE A 539 -8.94 16.88 -13.27
N GLN A 540 -9.93 16.07 -12.88
CA GLN A 540 -9.72 14.63 -12.63
C GLN A 540 -9.32 13.87 -13.89
N ARG A 541 -9.95 14.16 -15.07
CA ARG A 541 -9.54 13.54 -16.33
C ARG A 541 -8.11 13.89 -16.70
N THR A 542 -7.73 15.16 -16.57
CA THR A 542 -6.37 15.62 -16.79
C THR A 542 -5.37 14.95 -15.83
N ALA A 543 -5.72 14.81 -14.56
CA ALA A 543 -4.90 14.10 -13.57
C ALA A 543 -4.71 12.61 -13.93
N GLN A 544 -5.78 11.94 -14.43
CA GLN A 544 -5.69 10.56 -14.91
C GLN A 544 -4.76 10.44 -16.14
N ALA A 545 -4.79 11.38 -17.07
CA ALA A 545 -3.90 11.42 -18.22
C ALA A 545 -2.44 11.64 -17.79
N LEU A 546 -2.20 12.60 -16.90
CA LEU A 546 -0.86 12.91 -16.38
C LEU A 546 -0.22 11.74 -15.63
N LYS A 547 -0.98 11.05 -14.76
CA LYS A 547 -0.42 9.91 -14.01
C LYS A 547 -0.03 8.74 -14.90
N LYS A 548 -0.79 8.49 -16.00
CA LYS A 548 -0.41 7.49 -17.00
C LYS A 548 0.85 7.89 -17.75
N LEU A 549 0.93 9.15 -18.19
CA LEU A 549 2.09 9.69 -18.86
C LEU A 549 3.36 9.55 -18.00
N ASP A 550 3.25 9.87 -16.72
CA ASP A 550 4.34 9.75 -15.74
C ASP A 550 4.79 8.31 -15.55
N VAL A 551 3.86 7.33 -15.52
CA VAL A 551 4.21 5.91 -15.48
C VAL A 551 4.94 5.47 -16.74
N PHE A 552 4.48 5.85 -17.95
CA PHE A 552 5.18 5.52 -19.20
C PHE A 552 6.57 6.14 -19.24
N GLN A 553 6.71 7.38 -18.80
CA GLN A 553 8.01 8.05 -18.68
C GLN A 553 8.93 7.28 -17.70
N SER A 554 8.44 6.89 -16.54
CA SER A 554 9.18 6.12 -15.53
C SER A 554 9.68 4.78 -16.10
N LEU A 555 8.81 4.02 -16.78
CA LEU A 555 9.15 2.74 -17.39
C LEU A 555 10.15 2.90 -18.54
N SER A 556 9.98 3.93 -19.37
CA SER A 556 10.91 4.20 -20.49
C SER A 556 12.30 4.61 -20.00
N ARG A 557 12.36 5.41 -18.94
CA ARG A 557 13.62 5.80 -18.29
C ARG A 557 14.32 4.58 -17.70
N THR A 558 13.59 3.74 -16.97
CA THR A 558 14.12 2.49 -16.42
C THR A 558 14.66 1.57 -17.51
N ALA A 559 13.92 1.42 -18.62
CA ALA A 559 14.32 0.61 -19.76
C ALA A 559 15.61 1.14 -20.41
N SER A 560 15.71 2.46 -20.61
CA SER A 560 16.85 3.12 -21.24
C SER A 560 18.12 3.06 -20.38
N GLU A 561 17.98 3.30 -19.05
CA GLU A 561 19.09 3.25 -18.09
C GLU A 561 19.67 1.84 -17.96
N ASN A 562 18.80 0.80 -18.01
CA ASN A 562 19.18 -0.60 -17.72
C ASN A 562 19.28 -1.50 -18.96
N ARG A 563 19.17 -0.92 -20.17
CA ARG A 563 19.22 -1.67 -21.45
C ARG A 563 18.20 -2.80 -21.50
N TYR A 564 16.95 -2.51 -21.11
CA TYR A 564 15.85 -3.46 -21.20
C TYR A 564 15.29 -3.47 -22.62
N VAL A 565 14.74 -4.60 -23.03
CA VAL A 565 14.18 -4.79 -24.38
C VAL A 565 12.67 -4.92 -24.33
N ARG A 566 12.03 -4.58 -25.44
CA ARG A 566 10.59 -4.78 -25.61
C ARG A 566 10.30 -6.29 -25.70
N PRO A 567 9.45 -6.87 -24.81
CA PRO A 567 9.01 -8.25 -24.96
C PRO A 567 7.98 -8.39 -26.05
N LEU A 568 7.98 -9.55 -26.72
CA LEU A 568 6.87 -10.00 -27.55
C LEU A 568 5.85 -10.73 -26.67
N ILE A 569 4.57 -10.42 -26.84
CA ILE A 569 3.51 -11.14 -26.15
C ILE A 569 3.10 -12.33 -27.03
N SER A 570 3.44 -13.55 -26.60
CA SER A 570 3.19 -14.79 -27.31
C SER A 570 1.75 -15.24 -27.18
N THR A 571 1.16 -15.68 -28.27
CA THR A 571 -0.19 -16.26 -28.34
C THR A 571 -0.19 -17.79 -28.36
N ASP A 572 0.98 -18.40 -28.62
CA ASP A 572 1.15 -19.87 -28.67
C ASP A 572 1.40 -20.48 -27.28
N GLY A 573 1.52 -19.65 -26.26
CA GLY A 573 1.73 -20.06 -24.89
C GLY A 573 3.19 -20.39 -24.56
N SER A 574 4.14 -20.19 -25.48
CA SER A 574 5.57 -20.39 -25.24
C SER A 574 6.19 -19.25 -24.44
N LEU A 575 7.14 -19.57 -23.56
CA LEU A 575 7.96 -18.66 -22.79
C LEU A 575 9.41 -18.85 -23.21
N SER A 576 9.96 -17.86 -23.89
CA SER A 576 11.37 -17.86 -24.33
C SER A 576 12.04 -16.56 -23.87
N ILE A 577 13.12 -16.68 -23.14
CA ILE A 577 13.96 -15.58 -22.67
C ILE A 577 15.40 -15.89 -23.05
N THR A 578 16.05 -15.01 -23.80
CA THR A 578 17.46 -15.12 -24.15
C THR A 578 18.26 -14.12 -23.32
N GLU A 579 19.31 -14.57 -22.68
CA GLU A 579 20.19 -13.76 -21.83
C GLU A 579 19.40 -12.94 -20.77
N GLY A 580 18.42 -13.59 -20.10
CA GLY A 580 17.64 -12.95 -19.05
C GLY A 580 18.49 -12.59 -17.83
N ARG A 581 18.17 -11.47 -17.18
CA ARG A 581 18.85 -10.94 -16.00
C ARG A 581 17.85 -10.66 -14.88
N HIS A 582 18.31 -10.76 -13.64
CA HIS A 582 17.42 -10.45 -12.50
C HIS A 582 17.41 -8.93 -12.27
N PRO A 583 16.26 -8.23 -12.45
CA PRO A 583 16.23 -6.77 -12.47
C PRO A 583 16.80 -6.13 -11.19
N VAL A 584 16.42 -6.65 -10.03
CA VAL A 584 16.82 -6.07 -8.74
C VAL A 584 18.23 -6.49 -8.33
N VAL A 585 18.60 -7.76 -8.55
CA VAL A 585 19.94 -8.26 -8.17
C VAL A 585 21.02 -7.61 -9.01
N GLU A 586 20.79 -7.43 -10.34
CA GLU A 586 21.72 -6.77 -11.25
C GLU A 586 22.12 -5.38 -10.74
N GLN A 587 21.19 -4.60 -10.24
CA GLN A 587 21.44 -3.25 -9.73
C GLN A 587 22.14 -3.18 -8.37
N ASN A 588 22.05 -4.25 -7.60
CA ASN A 588 22.63 -4.31 -6.25
C ASN A 588 24.00 -4.98 -6.22
N LEU A 589 24.51 -5.50 -7.35
CA LEU A 589 25.87 -6.05 -7.44
C LEU A 589 26.88 -4.91 -7.32
N LYS A 590 27.74 -4.99 -6.31
CA LYS A 590 28.82 -4.01 -6.07
C LYS A 590 30.05 -4.29 -6.95
N ASP A 591 30.33 -5.58 -7.20
CA ASP A 591 31.48 -6.05 -7.94
C ASP A 591 31.07 -7.16 -8.91
N GLY A 592 31.34 -6.97 -10.20
CA GLY A 592 31.10 -7.94 -11.27
C GLY A 592 29.80 -7.75 -12.04
N GLU A 593 29.72 -8.37 -13.21
CA GLU A 593 28.53 -8.38 -14.05
C GLU A 593 27.58 -9.52 -13.65
N PHE A 594 26.26 -9.26 -13.79
CA PHE A 594 25.28 -10.33 -13.63
C PHE A 594 25.41 -11.35 -14.76
N ILE A 595 25.42 -12.63 -14.43
CA ILE A 595 25.52 -13.70 -15.44
C ILE A 595 24.11 -14.00 -15.98
N PRO A 596 23.85 -13.67 -17.25
CA PRO A 596 22.54 -13.86 -17.86
C PRO A 596 22.25 -15.32 -18.13
N ASN A 597 20.96 -15.70 -18.08
CA ASN A 597 20.52 -17.06 -18.31
C ASN A 597 19.37 -17.13 -19.32
N ASP A 598 19.36 -18.21 -20.11
CA ASP A 598 18.30 -18.49 -21.05
C ASP A 598 17.19 -19.31 -20.37
N THR A 599 15.97 -19.16 -20.83
CA THR A 599 14.81 -19.90 -20.35
C THR A 599 13.93 -20.25 -21.54
N LEU A 600 13.57 -21.53 -21.64
CA LEU A 600 12.58 -22.00 -22.62
C LEU A 600 11.57 -22.88 -21.91
N LEU A 601 10.31 -22.49 -21.88
CA LEU A 601 9.18 -23.30 -21.45
C LEU A 601 8.10 -23.25 -22.51
N ASP A 602 7.60 -24.38 -22.90
CA ASP A 602 6.53 -24.51 -23.89
C ASP A 602 5.28 -25.21 -23.33
N CYS A 603 4.28 -25.40 -24.16
CA CYS A 603 3.10 -26.18 -23.79
C CYS A 603 3.24 -27.66 -24.16
N GLY A 604 4.41 -28.08 -24.70
CA GLY A 604 4.70 -29.38 -25.26
C GLY A 604 5.76 -30.17 -24.46
N GLU A 605 6.93 -30.25 -25.02
CA GLU A 605 8.03 -31.09 -24.53
C GLU A 605 8.82 -30.50 -23.35
N ASN A 606 8.74 -29.18 -23.12
CA ASN A 606 9.50 -28.50 -22.08
C ASN A 606 8.60 -27.63 -21.22
N ARG A 607 7.57 -28.24 -20.58
CA ARG A 607 6.67 -27.50 -19.67
C ARG A 607 7.25 -27.30 -18.27
N MET A 608 8.07 -28.25 -17.84
CA MET A 608 8.66 -28.22 -16.49
C MET A 608 10.18 -28.40 -16.59
N MET A 609 10.88 -27.48 -15.96
CA MET A 609 12.32 -27.55 -15.74
C MET A 609 12.60 -28.02 -14.32
N ILE A 610 13.18 -29.21 -14.15
CA ILE A 610 13.73 -29.67 -12.87
C ILE A 610 15.17 -29.16 -12.81
N ILE A 611 15.47 -28.31 -11.84
CA ILE A 611 16.76 -27.60 -11.71
C ILE A 611 17.49 -28.15 -10.50
N THR A 612 18.57 -28.89 -10.73
CA THR A 612 19.43 -29.45 -9.68
C THR A 612 20.68 -28.61 -9.44
N GLY A 613 21.29 -28.74 -8.29
CA GLY A 613 22.54 -28.08 -7.92
C GLY A 613 22.52 -27.49 -6.51
N PRO A 614 23.64 -26.94 -6.02
CA PRO A 614 23.77 -26.43 -4.65
C PRO A 614 23.00 -25.11 -4.43
N ASN A 615 22.62 -24.85 -3.17
CA ASN A 615 21.73 -23.74 -2.82
C ASN A 615 22.32 -22.35 -3.08
N MET A 616 23.63 -22.17 -2.93
CA MET A 616 24.29 -20.87 -3.14
C MET A 616 24.62 -20.59 -4.61
N ALA A 617 24.31 -21.49 -5.51
CA ALA A 617 24.69 -21.36 -6.91
C ALA A 617 23.75 -20.46 -7.75
N GLY A 618 22.62 -20.01 -7.19
CA GLY A 618 21.72 -19.03 -7.82
C GLY A 618 20.43 -19.58 -8.41
N LYS A 619 20.00 -20.82 -8.09
CA LYS A 619 18.74 -21.43 -8.55
C LYS A 619 17.52 -20.54 -8.27
N SER A 620 17.33 -20.16 -7.01
CA SER A 620 16.19 -19.32 -6.57
C SER A 620 16.21 -17.95 -7.23
N THR A 621 17.40 -17.34 -7.44
CA THR A 621 17.56 -16.07 -8.15
C THR A 621 17.11 -16.19 -9.61
N TYR A 622 17.51 -17.27 -10.28
CA TYR A 622 17.11 -17.56 -11.66
C TYR A 622 15.60 -17.74 -11.79
N MET A 623 14.97 -18.50 -10.91
CA MET A 623 13.52 -18.74 -10.97
C MET A 623 12.74 -17.45 -10.71
N ARG A 624 13.14 -16.64 -9.70
CA ARG A 624 12.54 -15.33 -9.44
C ARG A 624 12.73 -14.38 -10.62
N GLN A 625 13.86 -14.39 -11.28
CA GLN A 625 14.12 -13.63 -12.50
C GLN A 625 13.08 -13.91 -13.58
N VAL A 626 12.77 -15.16 -13.85
CA VAL A 626 11.77 -15.55 -14.86
C VAL A 626 10.39 -15.01 -14.49
N ALA A 627 9.97 -15.16 -13.23
CA ALA A 627 8.70 -14.63 -12.77
C ALA A 627 8.62 -13.09 -12.88
N LEU A 628 9.68 -12.39 -12.48
CA LEU A 628 9.74 -10.93 -12.56
C LEU A 628 9.71 -10.43 -14.01
N ILE A 629 10.39 -11.12 -14.93
CA ILE A 629 10.35 -10.81 -16.36
C ILE A 629 8.94 -10.95 -16.91
N CYS A 630 8.21 -12.04 -16.59
CA CYS A 630 6.82 -12.24 -17.00
C CYS A 630 5.91 -11.16 -16.42
N LEU A 631 6.08 -10.82 -15.14
CA LEU A 631 5.30 -9.78 -14.48
C LEU A 631 5.57 -8.41 -15.11
N MET A 632 6.82 -8.05 -15.35
CA MET A 632 7.21 -6.79 -16.00
C MET A 632 6.59 -6.66 -17.39
N ALA A 633 6.60 -7.73 -18.19
CA ALA A 633 5.92 -7.72 -19.48
C ALA A 633 4.42 -7.44 -19.35
N GLN A 634 3.73 -8.06 -18.39
CA GLN A 634 2.29 -7.91 -18.21
C GLN A 634 1.86 -6.59 -17.58
N ILE A 635 2.76 -5.83 -16.98
CA ILE A 635 2.47 -4.43 -16.61
C ILE A 635 2.69 -3.44 -17.77
N GLY A 636 3.23 -3.91 -18.90
CA GLY A 636 3.59 -3.08 -20.05
C GLY A 636 4.99 -2.47 -19.96
N SER A 637 5.90 -3.06 -19.19
CA SER A 637 7.31 -2.65 -19.07
C SER A 637 8.21 -3.42 -20.03
N PHE A 638 9.30 -2.81 -20.47
CA PHE A 638 10.43 -3.53 -21.06
C PHE A 638 11.10 -4.41 -20.00
N VAL A 639 11.80 -5.45 -20.47
CA VAL A 639 12.32 -6.53 -19.62
C VAL A 639 13.84 -6.66 -19.70
N PRO A 640 14.51 -7.10 -18.62
CA PRO A 640 15.96 -7.31 -18.57
C PRO A 640 16.37 -8.59 -19.29
N ALA A 641 16.40 -8.57 -20.59
CA ALA A 641 16.80 -9.66 -21.48
C ALA A 641 17.44 -9.13 -22.74
N LYS A 642 18.03 -10.01 -23.56
CA LYS A 642 18.44 -9.69 -24.93
C LYS A 642 17.24 -9.78 -25.87
N GLU A 643 16.45 -10.85 -25.70
CA GLU A 643 15.19 -11.09 -26.41
C GLU A 643 14.25 -11.80 -25.47
N ALA A 644 12.94 -11.50 -25.55
CA ALA A 644 11.92 -12.18 -24.75
C ALA A 644 10.63 -12.32 -25.57
N SER A 645 10.09 -13.56 -25.61
CA SER A 645 8.76 -13.88 -26.09
C SER A 645 7.99 -14.56 -24.94
N LEU A 646 6.95 -13.93 -24.47
CA LEU A 646 6.32 -14.29 -23.20
C LEU A 646 4.81 -14.48 -23.38
N PRO A 647 4.26 -15.58 -22.82
CA PRO A 647 2.81 -15.77 -22.81
C PRO A 647 2.18 -14.92 -21.71
N VAL A 648 0.91 -14.66 -21.83
CA VAL A 648 0.12 -14.09 -20.74
C VAL A 648 -0.13 -15.17 -19.71
N CYS A 649 0.41 -14.97 -18.50
CA CYS A 649 0.18 -15.83 -17.34
C CYS A 649 -1.04 -15.31 -16.57
N ASP A 650 -2.00 -16.20 -16.29
CA ASP A 650 -3.17 -15.86 -15.47
C ASP A 650 -2.81 -15.71 -13.99
N ARG A 651 -1.81 -16.46 -13.54
CA ARG A 651 -1.27 -16.46 -12.18
C ARG A 651 0.21 -16.77 -12.18
N ILE A 652 0.91 -16.22 -11.23
CA ILE A 652 2.27 -16.60 -10.86
C ILE A 652 2.23 -17.11 -9.43
N PHE A 653 2.68 -18.34 -9.21
CA PHE A 653 2.80 -18.93 -7.88
C PHE A 653 4.26 -19.12 -7.54
N THR A 654 4.63 -18.78 -6.32
CA THR A 654 5.98 -18.98 -5.83
C THR A 654 5.97 -19.65 -4.45
N ARG A 655 6.73 -20.71 -4.32
CA ARG A 655 7.12 -21.31 -3.05
C ARG A 655 8.64 -21.28 -2.99
N VAL A 656 9.20 -20.32 -2.23
CA VAL A 656 10.65 -20.09 -2.15
C VAL A 656 11.06 -19.90 -0.70
N GLY A 657 11.91 -20.80 -0.19
CA GLY A 657 12.48 -20.73 1.16
C GLY A 657 11.48 -20.95 2.30
N ALA A 658 11.96 -21.37 3.47
CA ALA A 658 11.17 -21.39 4.69
C ALA A 658 11.23 -20.02 5.37
N SER A 659 10.11 -19.34 5.54
CA SER A 659 9.98 -18.27 6.53
C SER A 659 9.39 -18.89 7.78
N ASP A 660 10.13 -18.87 8.90
CA ASP A 660 9.55 -19.21 10.19
C ASP A 660 8.43 -18.22 10.52
N ASP A 661 7.21 -18.70 10.45
CA ASP A 661 6.07 -17.94 10.97
C ASP A 661 5.90 -18.29 12.46
N LEU A 662 6.74 -17.68 13.28
CA LEU A 662 6.69 -17.83 14.74
C LEU A 662 5.36 -17.34 15.32
N ALA A 663 4.63 -16.48 14.61
CA ALA A 663 3.38 -15.89 15.09
C ALA A 663 2.20 -16.85 14.99
N SER A 664 2.19 -17.76 14.01
CA SER A 664 1.11 -18.74 13.82
C SER A 664 1.28 -20.04 14.62
N GLY A 665 2.47 -20.28 15.19
CA GLY A 665 2.79 -21.52 15.91
C GLY A 665 2.79 -22.79 15.04
N GLN A 666 2.75 -22.65 13.71
CA GLN A 666 2.80 -23.77 12.78
C GLN A 666 4.24 -24.19 12.48
N SER A 667 4.47 -25.48 12.28
CA SER A 667 5.78 -25.94 11.84
C SER A 667 6.06 -25.48 10.40
N THR A 668 7.35 -25.23 10.10
CA THR A 668 7.80 -24.84 8.74
C THR A 668 7.32 -25.82 7.67
N PHE A 669 7.27 -27.11 7.98
CA PHE A 669 6.75 -28.15 7.08
C PHE A 669 5.24 -28.00 6.84
N MET A 670 4.45 -27.68 7.87
CA MET A 670 3.00 -27.48 7.71
C MET A 670 2.70 -26.23 6.85
N VAL A 671 3.45 -25.16 7.04
CA VAL A 671 3.36 -23.95 6.20
C VAL A 671 3.69 -24.30 4.74
N GLU A 672 4.78 -25.04 4.51
CA GLU A 672 5.19 -25.50 3.18
C GLU A 672 4.09 -26.33 2.50
N MET A 673 3.51 -27.30 3.21
CA MET A 673 2.45 -28.14 2.65
C MET A 673 1.16 -27.36 2.38
N SER A 674 0.83 -26.38 3.23
CA SER A 674 -0.33 -25.50 3.02
C SER A 674 -0.18 -24.63 1.78
N GLU A 675 1.02 -24.04 1.58
CA GLU A 675 1.34 -23.25 0.38
C GLU A 675 1.31 -24.13 -0.88
N THR A 676 1.90 -25.31 -0.84
CA THR A 676 1.89 -26.27 -1.94
C THR A 676 0.47 -26.70 -2.28
N ALA A 677 -0.35 -27.01 -1.27
CA ALA A 677 -1.76 -27.35 -1.46
C ALA A 677 -2.57 -26.20 -2.08
N HIS A 678 -2.27 -24.96 -1.68
CA HIS A 678 -2.90 -23.76 -2.28
C HIS A 678 -2.55 -23.65 -3.77
N ILE A 679 -1.29 -23.86 -4.13
CA ILE A 679 -0.82 -23.84 -5.53
C ILE A 679 -1.55 -24.92 -6.34
N LEU A 680 -1.51 -26.18 -5.86
CA LEU A 680 -2.10 -27.33 -6.59
C LEU A 680 -3.63 -27.21 -6.82
N ARG A 681 -4.34 -26.52 -5.91
CA ARG A 681 -5.78 -26.28 -6.04
C ARG A 681 -6.15 -25.15 -6.99
N ASN A 682 -5.28 -24.14 -7.14
CA ASN A 682 -5.59 -22.89 -7.82
C ASN A 682 -4.84 -22.69 -9.13
N ALA A 683 -3.80 -23.46 -9.40
CA ALA A 683 -3.04 -23.37 -10.64
C ALA A 683 -3.85 -23.86 -11.83
N THR A 684 -3.65 -23.19 -12.96
CA THR A 684 -4.26 -23.52 -14.26
C THR A 684 -3.14 -23.82 -15.27
N ARG A 685 -3.51 -24.27 -16.45
CA ARG A 685 -2.58 -24.51 -17.56
C ARG A 685 -1.80 -23.24 -17.97
N ASN A 686 -2.37 -22.05 -17.75
CA ASN A 686 -1.76 -20.78 -18.11
C ASN A 686 -0.95 -20.17 -16.98
N SER A 687 -0.87 -20.85 -15.84
CA SER A 687 -0.09 -20.36 -14.68
C SER A 687 1.43 -20.61 -14.86
N LEU A 688 2.22 -19.77 -14.22
CA LEU A 688 3.66 -19.98 -14.02
C LEU A 688 3.89 -20.40 -12.55
N ILE A 689 4.46 -21.56 -12.34
CA ILE A 689 4.70 -22.11 -11.01
C ILE A 689 6.20 -22.14 -10.72
N ILE A 690 6.59 -21.64 -9.57
CA ILE A 690 7.97 -21.67 -9.06
C ILE A 690 7.99 -22.39 -7.72
N LEU A 691 8.65 -23.54 -7.69
CA LEU A 691 8.80 -24.37 -6.50
C LEU A 691 10.30 -24.54 -6.17
N ASP A 692 10.68 -24.13 -4.97
CA ASP A 692 12.04 -24.21 -4.49
C ASP A 692 12.12 -25.10 -3.25
N GLU A 693 12.80 -26.22 -3.41
CA GLU A 693 13.12 -27.18 -2.34
C GLU A 693 11.92 -27.76 -1.60
N ILE A 694 10.95 -28.28 -2.31
CA ILE A 694 9.78 -28.96 -1.71
C ILE A 694 10.21 -30.26 -1.03
N GLY A 695 9.69 -30.50 0.18
CA GLY A 695 9.91 -31.71 0.96
C GLY A 695 11.12 -31.63 1.89
N ARG A 696 11.76 -30.46 2.04
CA ARG A 696 12.97 -30.33 2.90
C ARG A 696 12.68 -30.38 4.39
N GLY A 697 11.47 -30.06 4.81
CA GLY A 697 11.07 -29.96 6.22
C GLY A 697 10.77 -31.30 6.93
N THR A 698 10.98 -32.44 6.28
CA THR A 698 10.66 -33.78 6.82
C THR A 698 11.77 -34.78 6.53
N SER A 699 11.52 -36.08 6.78
CA SER A 699 12.49 -37.14 6.47
C SER A 699 12.77 -37.23 4.97
N THR A 700 13.95 -37.68 4.57
CA THR A 700 14.38 -37.71 3.16
C THR A 700 13.40 -38.48 2.27
N PHE A 701 12.94 -39.66 2.71
CA PHE A 701 12.02 -40.48 1.91
C PHE A 701 10.62 -39.86 1.81
N ASP A 702 10.08 -39.29 2.89
CA ASP A 702 8.79 -38.60 2.87
C ASP A 702 8.86 -37.37 1.95
N GLY A 703 9.94 -36.59 2.11
CA GLY A 703 10.16 -35.38 1.30
C GLY A 703 10.30 -35.69 -0.18
N LEU A 704 11.08 -36.69 -0.56
CA LEU A 704 11.23 -37.15 -1.93
C LEU A 704 9.90 -37.67 -2.51
N SER A 705 9.16 -38.47 -1.76
CA SER A 705 7.87 -39.02 -2.19
C SER A 705 6.85 -37.93 -2.47
N ILE A 706 6.78 -36.89 -1.60
CA ILE A 706 5.90 -35.73 -1.77
C ILE A 706 6.33 -34.92 -2.99
N ALA A 707 7.63 -34.61 -3.11
CA ALA A 707 8.16 -33.83 -4.23
C ALA A 707 7.90 -34.54 -5.57
N TRP A 708 8.11 -35.85 -5.62
CA TRP A 708 7.83 -36.69 -6.80
C TRP A 708 6.35 -36.62 -7.20
N ALA A 709 5.45 -36.87 -6.26
CA ALA A 709 4.01 -36.81 -6.49
C ALA A 709 3.52 -35.43 -6.93
N VAL A 710 4.12 -34.34 -6.36
CA VAL A 710 3.82 -32.95 -6.76
C VAL A 710 4.24 -32.70 -8.22
N VAL A 711 5.43 -33.17 -8.62
CA VAL A 711 5.91 -33.05 -10.00
C VAL A 711 4.99 -33.78 -10.95
N GLU A 712 4.61 -35.04 -10.67
CA GLU A 712 3.67 -35.83 -11.49
C GLU A 712 2.32 -35.12 -11.61
N TYR A 713 1.80 -34.62 -10.49
CA TYR A 713 0.48 -33.94 -10.49
C TYR A 713 0.48 -32.66 -11.33
N ILE A 714 1.54 -31.85 -11.28
CA ILE A 714 1.66 -30.61 -12.05
C ILE A 714 1.95 -30.91 -13.52
N ALA A 715 2.77 -31.92 -13.82
CA ALA A 715 3.13 -32.30 -15.18
C ALA A 715 1.95 -32.91 -15.96
N ASP A 716 0.97 -33.50 -15.27
CA ASP A 716 -0.23 -34.08 -15.87
C ASP A 716 -1.12 -32.98 -16.47
N ARG A 717 -1.34 -33.09 -17.82
CA ARG A 717 -2.14 -32.11 -18.57
C ARG A 717 -3.64 -32.14 -18.23
N GLU A 718 -4.12 -33.28 -17.74
CA GLU A 718 -5.53 -33.43 -17.34
C GLU A 718 -5.79 -32.77 -15.97
N LYS A 719 -4.75 -32.65 -15.11
CA LYS A 719 -4.84 -32.06 -13.79
C LYS A 719 -4.49 -30.58 -13.82
N ILE A 720 -3.24 -30.23 -14.19
CA ILE A 720 -2.76 -28.85 -14.23
C ILE A 720 -2.08 -28.53 -15.56
N GLY A 721 -0.96 -29.17 -15.90
CA GLY A 721 -0.19 -28.94 -17.13
C GLY A 721 0.45 -27.54 -17.20
N ALA A 722 0.76 -26.89 -16.07
CA ALA A 722 1.30 -25.55 -16.01
C ALA A 722 2.80 -25.49 -16.32
N LYS A 723 3.27 -24.32 -16.77
CA LYS A 723 4.70 -24.00 -16.89
C LYS A 723 5.32 -23.94 -15.52
N THR A 724 6.38 -24.74 -15.29
CA THR A 724 6.93 -24.90 -13.94
C THR A 724 8.44 -24.87 -13.92
N LEU A 725 9.00 -24.11 -12.98
CA LEU A 725 10.40 -24.17 -12.58
C LEU A 725 10.46 -24.83 -11.20
N PHE A 726 11.09 -25.99 -11.13
CA PHE A 726 11.20 -26.80 -9.93
C PHE A 726 12.66 -26.96 -9.52
N ALA A 727 13.10 -26.23 -8.50
CA ALA A 727 14.44 -26.41 -7.96
C ALA A 727 14.45 -27.45 -6.84
N THR A 728 15.41 -28.33 -6.87
CA THR A 728 15.53 -29.41 -5.90
C THR A 728 16.99 -29.79 -5.66
N HIS A 729 17.20 -30.42 -4.53
CA HIS A 729 18.45 -31.14 -4.21
C HIS A 729 18.29 -32.66 -4.26
N TYR A 730 17.07 -33.14 -4.53
CA TYR A 730 16.82 -34.56 -4.78
C TYR A 730 17.24 -34.91 -6.20
N HIS A 731 18.37 -35.63 -6.34
CA HIS A 731 18.89 -36.05 -7.65
C HIS A 731 17.98 -37.09 -8.32
N GLU A 732 17.28 -37.86 -7.52
CA GLU A 732 16.35 -38.90 -7.95
C GLU A 732 15.21 -38.33 -8.83
N LEU A 733 14.80 -37.08 -8.60
CA LEU A 733 13.78 -36.42 -9.45
C LEU A 733 14.28 -36.25 -10.89
N SER A 734 15.57 -36.35 -11.15
CA SER A 734 16.11 -36.28 -12.52
C SER A 734 15.69 -37.47 -13.37
N GLU A 735 15.31 -38.63 -12.77
CA GLU A 735 14.80 -39.79 -13.47
C GLU A 735 13.44 -39.54 -14.12
N LEU A 736 12.68 -38.51 -13.69
CA LEU A 736 11.40 -38.17 -14.26
C LEU A 736 11.49 -37.67 -15.71
N GLU A 737 12.66 -37.16 -16.15
CA GLU A 737 12.88 -36.89 -17.56
C GLU A 737 12.95 -38.23 -18.32
N GLY A 738 12.09 -38.45 -19.25
CA GLY A 738 11.97 -39.73 -20.00
C GLY A 738 10.79 -40.59 -19.56
N HIS A 739 10.26 -40.37 -18.36
CA HIS A 739 9.03 -41.02 -17.87
C HIS A 739 7.81 -40.11 -17.94
N LEU A 740 7.99 -38.80 -17.74
CA LEU A 740 6.92 -37.80 -17.81
C LEU A 740 7.10 -36.90 -19.03
N GLU A 741 6.02 -36.78 -19.80
CA GLU A 741 5.99 -35.88 -20.95
C GLU A 741 6.06 -34.42 -20.48
N GLY A 742 6.94 -33.64 -21.09
CA GLY A 742 7.08 -32.22 -20.83
C GLY A 742 7.99 -31.87 -19.64
N VAL A 743 8.67 -32.86 -19.04
CA VAL A 743 9.66 -32.63 -17.97
C VAL A 743 11.06 -32.70 -18.56
N LYS A 744 11.89 -31.74 -18.21
CA LYS A 744 13.30 -31.64 -18.65
C LYS A 744 14.22 -31.27 -17.49
N ASN A 745 15.40 -31.90 -17.46
CA ASN A 745 16.41 -31.68 -16.44
C ASN A 745 17.38 -30.57 -16.82
N TYR A 746 17.67 -29.74 -15.86
CA TYR A 746 18.65 -28.66 -15.92
C TYR A 746 19.51 -28.68 -14.65
N CYS A 747 20.74 -28.20 -14.79
CA CYS A 747 21.64 -28.04 -13.65
C CYS A 747 22.40 -26.72 -13.74
N ILE A 748 22.94 -26.29 -12.60
CA ILE A 748 23.85 -25.16 -12.57
C ILE A 748 25.25 -25.63 -13.01
N SER A 749 25.84 -24.94 -13.99
CA SER A 749 27.18 -25.18 -14.46
C SER A 749 28.21 -24.88 -13.38
N VAL A 750 29.06 -25.85 -13.13
CA VAL A 750 30.11 -25.80 -12.11
C VAL A 750 31.44 -26.08 -12.80
N LYS A 751 32.48 -25.32 -12.44
CA LYS A 751 33.84 -25.57 -12.91
C LYS A 751 34.69 -25.97 -11.71
N GLU A 752 35.22 -27.20 -11.75
CA GLU A 752 36.18 -27.69 -10.77
C GLU A 752 37.57 -27.17 -11.12
N HIS A 753 38.26 -26.57 -10.18
CA HIS A 753 39.66 -26.14 -10.32
C HIS A 753 40.49 -26.66 -9.15
N GLY A 754 40.97 -27.89 -9.30
CA GLY A 754 41.65 -28.64 -8.22
C GLY A 754 40.66 -28.97 -7.10
N GLU A 755 40.94 -28.51 -5.88
CA GLU A 755 40.02 -28.67 -4.74
C GLU A 755 38.96 -27.60 -4.66
N ASP A 756 39.03 -26.53 -5.48
CA ASP A 756 38.08 -25.43 -5.47
C ASP A 756 36.99 -25.62 -6.52
N VAL A 757 35.78 -25.20 -6.13
CA VAL A 757 34.60 -25.25 -6.99
C VAL A 757 34.14 -23.84 -7.28
N LEU A 758 34.13 -23.49 -8.58
CA LEU A 758 33.60 -22.19 -9.05
C LEU A 758 32.21 -22.39 -9.64
N PHE A 759 31.19 -21.78 -9.01
CA PHE A 759 29.83 -21.77 -9.53
C PHE A 759 29.73 -20.73 -10.64
N LEU A 760 29.54 -21.18 -11.88
CA LEU A 760 29.41 -20.30 -13.04
C LEU A 760 28.07 -19.60 -13.13
N ARG A 761 27.10 -19.94 -12.25
CA ARG A 761 25.73 -19.37 -12.20
C ARG A 761 24.98 -19.44 -13.52
N LYS A 762 25.41 -20.34 -14.46
CA LYS A 762 24.76 -20.58 -15.74
C LYS A 762 23.92 -21.86 -15.64
N ILE A 763 22.65 -21.77 -16.01
CA ILE A 763 21.75 -22.92 -16.10
C ILE A 763 21.99 -23.61 -17.43
N ILE A 764 22.26 -24.89 -17.40
CA ILE A 764 22.51 -25.73 -18.60
C ILE A 764 21.63 -26.97 -18.56
N ARG A 765 21.35 -27.54 -19.73
CA ARG A 765 20.59 -28.77 -19.82
C ARG A 765 21.40 -29.97 -19.28
N GLY A 766 20.75 -30.84 -18.53
CA GLY A 766 21.35 -32.06 -17.93
C GLY A 766 21.10 -32.15 -16.43
N GLY A 767 21.33 -33.29 -15.84
CA GLY A 767 21.28 -33.50 -14.39
C GLY A 767 22.65 -33.20 -13.73
N ALA A 768 22.67 -32.89 -12.45
CA ALA A 768 23.89 -32.79 -11.66
C ALA A 768 24.17 -34.16 -11.02
N ASP A 769 25.29 -34.79 -11.39
CA ASP A 769 25.66 -36.09 -10.89
C ASP A 769 26.41 -36.05 -9.53
N LYS A 770 26.81 -34.87 -9.06
CA LYS A 770 27.60 -34.69 -7.83
C LYS A 770 26.94 -33.74 -6.82
N SER A 771 27.07 -34.07 -5.56
CA SER A 771 26.72 -33.22 -4.44
C SER A 771 27.87 -32.27 -4.09
N PHE A 772 27.61 -30.93 -3.99
CA PHE A 772 28.63 -29.95 -3.65
C PHE A 772 28.46 -29.34 -2.24
N GLY A 773 27.66 -29.98 -1.37
CA GLY A 773 27.36 -29.50 -0.03
C GLY A 773 28.59 -29.28 0.85
N VAL A 774 29.52 -30.21 0.83
CA VAL A 774 30.79 -30.14 1.62
C VAL A 774 31.69 -29.01 1.10
N HIS A 775 31.73 -28.77 -0.21
CA HIS A 775 32.48 -27.66 -0.81
C HIS A 775 31.88 -26.28 -0.39
N VAL A 776 30.56 -26.17 -0.36
CA VAL A 776 29.89 -24.96 0.13
C VAL A 776 30.18 -24.72 1.61
N ALA A 777 30.19 -25.79 2.46
CA ALA A 777 30.54 -25.68 3.86
C ALA A 777 31.97 -25.15 4.05
N ARG A 778 32.92 -25.56 3.18
CA ARG A 778 34.29 -25.03 3.18
C ARG A 778 34.33 -23.54 2.82
N LEU A 779 33.60 -23.12 1.78
CA LEU A 779 33.51 -21.74 1.38
C LEU A 779 32.86 -20.86 2.48
N ALA A 780 31.95 -21.42 3.26
CA ALA A 780 31.32 -20.75 4.40
C ALA A 780 32.25 -20.64 5.65
N GLY A 781 33.46 -21.20 5.60
CA GLY A 781 34.43 -21.11 6.68
C GLY A 781 34.28 -22.20 7.76
N VAL A 782 33.63 -23.33 7.49
CA VAL A 782 33.59 -24.47 8.42
C VAL A 782 35.00 -24.99 8.62
N PRO A 783 35.42 -25.30 9.86
CA PRO A 783 36.80 -25.76 10.17
C PRO A 783 37.23 -26.94 9.32
N HIS A 784 38.47 -26.87 8.80
CA HIS A 784 39.03 -27.89 7.89
C HIS A 784 38.93 -29.35 8.40
N PRO A 785 39.16 -29.67 9.69
CA PRO A 785 38.99 -31.06 10.18
C PRO A 785 37.55 -31.60 10.00
N VAL A 786 36.53 -30.72 10.12
CA VAL A 786 35.12 -31.07 9.90
C VAL A 786 34.88 -31.38 8.43
N ILE A 787 35.46 -30.58 7.53
CA ILE A 787 35.34 -30.75 6.08
C ILE A 787 35.98 -32.08 5.63
N VAL A 788 37.19 -32.37 6.09
CA VAL A 788 37.88 -33.64 5.79
C VAL A 788 37.03 -34.83 6.24
N ARG A 789 36.50 -34.75 7.46
CA ARG A 789 35.67 -35.84 8.00
C ARG A 789 34.35 -35.97 7.22
N ALA A 790 33.75 -34.86 6.82
CA ALA A 790 32.55 -34.87 5.99
C ALA A 790 32.75 -35.55 4.63
N HIS A 791 33.91 -35.31 3.96
CA HIS A 791 34.27 -36.03 2.73
C HIS A 791 34.45 -37.52 2.92
N GLU A 792 35.10 -37.96 4.03
CA GLU A 792 35.23 -39.38 4.33
C GLU A 792 33.86 -40.05 4.55
N ILE A 793 32.95 -39.38 5.24
CA ILE A 793 31.59 -39.89 5.48
C ILE A 793 30.82 -39.94 4.16
N GLN A 794 30.87 -38.87 3.37
CA GLN A 794 30.20 -38.80 2.06
C GLN A 794 30.64 -39.95 1.16
N ALA A 795 31.94 -40.20 1.02
CA ALA A 795 32.45 -41.30 0.21
C ALA A 795 31.93 -42.69 0.66
N ARG A 796 31.72 -42.89 1.97
CA ARG A 796 31.15 -44.15 2.50
C ARG A 796 29.65 -44.28 2.19
N LEU A 797 28.91 -43.17 2.26
CA LEU A 797 27.47 -43.14 1.95
C LEU A 797 27.23 -43.38 0.45
N GLU A 798 28.01 -42.73 -0.42
CA GLU A 798 27.91 -42.90 -1.88
C GLU A 798 28.18 -44.35 -2.30
N VAL A 799 29.14 -45.05 -1.67
CA VAL A 799 29.38 -46.48 -1.91
C VAL A 799 28.20 -47.37 -1.44
N SER A 800 27.51 -46.94 -0.38
CA SER A 800 26.32 -47.65 0.12
C SER A 800 25.11 -47.48 -0.81
N ASP A 801 24.94 -46.30 -1.38
CA ASP A 801 23.83 -45.94 -2.30
C ASP A 801 24.00 -46.60 -3.67
N ILE A 802 25.22 -46.78 -4.17
CA ILE A 802 25.44 -47.50 -5.44
C ILE A 802 24.86 -48.92 -5.39
N ASN A 803 24.78 -49.51 -4.19
CA ASN A 803 24.16 -50.85 -3.99
C ASN A 803 22.62 -50.78 -3.89
N GLN A 804 22.00 -49.61 -3.74
CA GLN A 804 20.55 -49.40 -3.66
C GLN A 804 19.92 -48.85 -4.94
N ASN A 805 20.70 -48.42 -5.94
CA ASN A 805 20.20 -47.83 -7.22
C ASN A 805 19.38 -48.77 -8.11
N LYS A 806 18.72 -49.78 -7.52
CA LYS A 806 17.64 -50.57 -8.16
C LYS A 806 16.23 -50.11 -7.76
N ILE A 807 16.10 -49.07 -6.89
CA ILE A 807 14.80 -48.64 -6.36
C ILE A 807 14.01 -47.87 -7.41
N GLY A 808 14.66 -47.01 -8.19
CA GLY A 808 14.00 -46.22 -9.25
C GLY A 808 13.47 -47.09 -10.41
N GLN A 809 14.22 -48.14 -10.78
CA GLN A 809 13.80 -49.09 -11.83
C GLN A 809 12.61 -49.95 -11.40
N ASN A 810 12.41 -50.20 -10.11
CA ASN A 810 11.27 -50.98 -9.60
C ASN A 810 9.99 -50.15 -9.41
N ILE A 811 10.06 -48.84 -9.29
CA ILE A 811 8.89 -47.96 -9.15
C ILE A 811 8.27 -47.63 -10.53
N LEU A 812 9.08 -47.65 -11.59
CA LEU A 812 8.68 -47.21 -12.94
C LEU A 812 8.48 -48.39 -13.92
N GLY A 813 8.71 -49.65 -13.49
CA GLY A 813 8.77 -50.82 -14.34
C GLY A 813 7.52 -51.65 -14.53
N GLU A 814 6.39 -51.37 -13.89
CA GLU A 814 5.15 -52.18 -14.03
C GLU A 814 3.85 -51.33 -14.09
N GLU A 815 3.62 -50.62 -15.19
CA GLU A 815 2.28 -50.25 -15.59
C GLU A 815 1.98 -50.54 -17.06
N SER A 816 2.08 -51.79 -17.40
CA SER A 816 1.26 -52.38 -18.48
C SER A 816 1.06 -53.85 -18.20
N VAL A 817 -0.02 -54.17 -17.61
CA VAL A 817 -0.84 -55.39 -17.63
C VAL A 817 -1.44 -55.67 -16.24
N ASN A 818 -2.79 -55.63 -16.21
CA ASN A 818 -3.70 -56.15 -15.19
C ASN A 818 -4.04 -55.25 -13.97
N ARG A 819 -5.07 -54.43 -14.15
CA ARG A 819 -5.99 -54.14 -13.06
C ARG A 819 -6.70 -55.41 -12.62
N LYS A 820 -6.18 -56.06 -11.60
CA LYS A 820 -6.93 -56.94 -10.69
C LYS A 820 -6.38 -56.71 -9.31
N ASN A 821 -7.24 -56.14 -8.43
CA ASN A 821 -7.18 -56.13 -6.98
C ASN A 821 -5.99 -56.86 -6.37
N GLU A 822 -4.98 -56.14 -5.92
CA GLU A 822 -4.10 -56.57 -4.84
C GLU A 822 -4.16 -55.56 -3.71
N GLN A 823 -5.00 -55.87 -2.72
CA GLN A 823 -4.81 -55.39 -1.35
C GLN A 823 -3.38 -55.77 -0.97
N VAL A 824 -2.53 -54.75 -0.67
CA VAL A 824 -1.22 -54.98 -0.06
C VAL A 824 -1.47 -55.69 1.27
N ASP A 825 -1.04 -56.94 1.35
CA ASP A 825 -1.33 -57.82 2.45
C ASP A 825 -0.49 -57.38 3.65
N LEU A 826 -1.13 -56.76 4.62
CA LEU A 826 -0.53 -56.40 5.91
C LEU A 826 0.07 -57.62 6.67
N PHE A 827 -0.20 -58.85 6.17
CA PHE A 827 0.28 -60.11 6.66
C PHE A 827 1.74 -60.41 6.22
N GLU A 828 2.21 -59.96 5.07
CA GLU A 828 3.61 -60.17 4.66
C GLU A 828 4.60 -59.38 5.54
N TYR A 829 4.30 -58.13 5.84
CA TYR A 829 5.12 -57.28 6.68
C TYR A 829 5.30 -57.87 8.10
N LYS A 830 4.25 -58.41 8.68
CA LYS A 830 4.31 -59.04 10.01
C LYS A 830 5.03 -60.38 10.02
N LYS A 831 5.08 -61.12 8.92
CA LYS A 831 5.90 -62.34 8.77
C LYS A 831 7.37 -62.03 8.75
N ASP A 832 7.77 -60.97 8.00
CA ASP A 832 9.17 -60.57 7.92
C ASP A 832 9.72 -60.07 9.27
N GLU A 833 8.92 -59.39 10.07
CA GLU A 833 9.29 -58.97 11.43
C GLU A 833 9.58 -60.13 12.35
N ILE A 834 8.79 -61.22 12.29
CA ILE A 834 9.02 -62.43 13.08
C ILE A 834 10.27 -63.16 12.58
N ILE A 835 10.52 -63.24 11.29
CA ILE A 835 11.71 -63.87 10.71
C ILE A 835 12.97 -63.11 11.14
N GLN A 836 12.96 -61.78 11.13
CA GLN A 836 14.07 -60.96 11.60
C GLN A 836 14.34 -61.12 13.09
N GLU A 837 13.29 -61.18 13.93
CA GLU A 837 13.48 -61.47 15.36
C GLU A 837 14.07 -62.85 15.64
N ILE A 838 13.72 -63.86 14.84
CA ILE A 838 14.31 -65.24 14.95
C ILE A 838 15.76 -65.20 14.54
N GLN A 839 16.13 -64.53 13.45
CA GLN A 839 17.52 -64.44 12.98
C GLN A 839 18.46 -63.70 13.93
N GLN A 840 17.92 -62.75 14.74
CA GLN A 840 18.70 -62.00 15.74
C GLN A 840 18.92 -62.77 17.07
N ILE A 841 18.38 -63.97 17.24
CA ILE A 841 18.58 -64.77 18.46
C ILE A 841 19.95 -65.47 18.41
N ASP A 842 20.85 -65.02 19.27
CA ASP A 842 22.10 -65.73 19.48
C ASP A 842 21.86 -67.01 20.38
N VAL A 843 21.69 -68.12 19.72
CA VAL A 843 21.32 -69.36 20.35
C VAL A 843 22.42 -69.86 21.35
N MET A 844 23.68 -69.43 21.20
CA MET A 844 24.78 -69.81 22.07
C MET A 844 24.92 -68.96 23.31
N ALA A 845 24.33 -67.75 23.32
CA ALA A 845 24.39 -66.83 24.44
C ALA A 845 23.10 -66.78 25.29
N ILE A 846 22.04 -67.50 24.90
CA ILE A 846 20.72 -67.43 25.57
C ILE A 846 20.57 -68.57 26.58
N THR A 847 20.01 -68.27 27.76
CA THR A 847 19.71 -69.35 28.75
C THR A 847 18.48 -70.14 28.31
N PRO A 848 18.35 -71.45 28.77
CA PRO A 848 17.18 -72.27 28.42
C PRO A 848 15.82 -71.65 28.81
N MET A 849 15.80 -70.90 29.89
CA MET A 849 14.56 -70.21 30.36
C MET A 849 14.20 -69.00 29.45
N ASP A 850 15.21 -68.26 29.04
CA ASP A 850 14.98 -67.13 28.14
C ASP A 850 14.67 -67.61 26.70
N ALA A 851 15.19 -68.69 26.28
CA ALA A 851 14.85 -69.37 25.03
C ALA A 851 13.38 -69.78 24.98
N MET A 852 12.86 -70.38 26.07
CA MET A 852 11.45 -70.75 26.23
C MET A 852 10.54 -69.50 26.20
N ASN A 853 10.90 -68.43 26.91
CA ASN A 853 10.15 -67.16 26.93
C ASN A 853 10.13 -66.52 25.55
N LYS A 854 11.26 -66.46 24.85
CA LYS A 854 11.30 -65.92 23.49
C LYS A 854 10.46 -66.71 22.48
N LEU A 855 10.54 -68.05 22.59
CA LEU A 855 9.78 -68.99 21.78
C LEU A 855 8.28 -68.87 22.02
N PHE A 856 7.87 -68.62 23.26
CA PHE A 856 6.48 -68.30 23.62
C PHE A 856 6.02 -67.02 23.01
N LEU A 857 6.81 -65.92 23.11
CA LEU A 857 6.49 -64.65 22.53
C LEU A 857 6.38 -64.70 21.00
N LEU A 858 7.29 -65.38 20.33
CA LEU A 858 7.26 -65.58 18.90
C LEU A 858 6.03 -66.38 18.43
N LYS A 859 5.65 -67.40 19.19
CA LYS A 859 4.42 -68.16 18.98
C LYS A 859 3.14 -67.33 19.15
N GLU A 860 3.10 -66.45 20.15
CA GLU A 860 1.96 -65.52 20.35
C GLU A 860 1.90 -64.50 19.23
N LYS A 861 3.02 -63.95 18.76
CA LYS A 861 3.06 -63.06 17.60
C LYS A 861 2.63 -63.78 16.32
N ALA A 862 3.08 -65.01 16.08
CA ALA A 862 2.69 -65.80 14.91
C ALA A 862 1.19 -66.21 14.93
N ARG A 863 0.56 -66.33 16.09
CA ARG A 863 -0.89 -66.56 16.20
C ARG A 863 -1.79 -65.37 15.86
N LYS A 864 -1.20 -64.17 15.92
CA LYS A 864 -1.89 -62.87 15.62
C LYS A 864 -1.73 -62.47 14.16
N ILE A 865 -0.98 -63.20 13.38
CA ILE A 865 -0.89 -63.12 11.92
C ILE A 865 -1.88 -64.08 11.31
#